data_ee38ceeab219ba0caa6bd1ba0dde3032
#
_entry.id   ee38ceeab219ba0caa6bd1ba0dde3032
#
_cell.length_a   1.000
_cell.length_b   1.000
_cell.length_c   1.000
_cell.angle_alpha   90.00
_cell.angle_beta   90.00
_cell.angle_gamma   90.00
#
_symmetry.space_group_name_H-M   'P 1'
#
loop_
_entity.id
_entity.type
_entity.pdbx_description
1 polymer ?
#
loop_
_entity_poly.entity_id
_entity_poly.type
_entity_poly.pdbx_seq_one_letter_code
_entity_poly.pdbx_strand_id
1 'polypeptide(L)'
;MRAPQIVLGFFLLLGHLGWAELVAQDVLVADFENDTYGTWKVTGEAFGPGPARGKLPGQMAVSGFQGERLVNSFFQGDDATGSLTSPEFTIDRKFLVFLLGGGKSSKLSLDLWIDGQMVRSATGANDQPGGSEELSQQFWDVSQWVGKKGILRILDDAKGSWGHINVDHILLTDTKPKEFLIDAERSLKATERYLHLPIKNGGPKRVVTLLVDGRRTVRNDIELADGEPDWWAPMDVSAWRGQTLTLRVDKLREDSTALARIEQSDSIKNIEDLYREPKRGLFHFSPKRGWNNDPNGCVYYNGEYHLFFQHNPYGWSWGNMHWGHAVSKDLVHWEEIGDVLLPDEMGPMFSGSAVVDSKNTSGLGKDGQAPLVLIYTAAGNPTVQGIAYSTDGRHFTKYSGNPVLGQVTGGNRDPKVIWDEAHQRWVMVLYVEWQGKHTVHFFNSPNLKDWTLASIVNGDAPGSGFLYECPDFFPLPVGGQPERTKWVLLGANSEYAIGDFASGRFLADATRLKGHRGKGFYAAQSFSDVPDSRRILIGWWQTETSGMPFNQSMSLPLELGLIQTDDGPRMTYTPIKELEKLRARKHTLGELSLKQGDSNPLESIRSELLEIRTEIEPGDAKQIVMNLRDVMIEYDPIQQELSVAGQRASAPLRDGKLRMTVYLDRTGVEVFASDGLCYVPMPFQMNPENTKLFLEVRQGQAKVLSLDVHELRSAWIGK
;
A
#
# COMPACT_ATOMS: atom_id res chain seq x y z
N MET A 1 -30.03 -23.01 -77.58
CA MET A 1 -29.31 -22.94 -76.51
C MET A 1 -29.42 -21.54 -75.95
N ARG A 2 -30.26 -21.38 -75.00
CA ARG A 2 -30.79 -20.08 -74.54
C ARG A 2 -30.06 -19.67 -73.25
N ALA A 3 -29.47 -18.44 -73.21
CA ALA A 3 -28.97 -17.78 -72.03
C ALA A 3 -30.13 -17.13 -71.24
N PRO A 4 -30.12 -17.10 -69.92
CA PRO A 4 -31.10 -16.35 -69.14
C PRO A 4 -30.62 -14.91 -68.88
N GLN A 5 -31.57 -14.00 -69.04
CA GLN A 5 -31.45 -12.57 -68.74
C GLN A 5 -31.38 -12.33 -67.24
N ILE A 6 -30.45 -11.47 -66.79
CA ILE A 6 -30.41 -10.94 -65.44
C ILE A 6 -31.12 -9.61 -65.38
N VAL A 7 -32.19 -9.53 -64.59
CA VAL A 7 -32.93 -8.30 -64.26
C VAL A 7 -32.21 -7.60 -63.11
N LEU A 8 -31.67 -6.39 -63.35
CA LEU A 8 -31.13 -5.50 -62.32
C LEU A 8 -32.30 -4.73 -61.68
N GLY A 9 -32.59 -5.04 -60.43
CA GLY A 9 -33.46 -4.23 -59.60
C GLY A 9 -32.71 -3.14 -58.88
N PHE A 10 -32.97 -1.87 -59.23
CA PHE A 10 -32.46 -0.71 -58.45
C PHE A 10 -33.28 -0.55 -57.18
N PHE A 11 -32.65 -0.82 -56.01
CA PHE A 11 -33.18 -0.38 -54.71
C PHE A 11 -32.57 0.99 -54.38
N LEU A 12 -33.41 2.02 -54.37
CA LEU A 12 -33.08 3.32 -53.83
C LEU A 12 -33.05 3.20 -52.29
N LEU A 13 -31.86 3.13 -51.68
CA LEU A 13 -31.67 3.36 -50.24
C LEU A 13 -31.61 4.88 -50.02
N LEU A 14 -32.70 5.43 -49.49
CA LEU A 14 -32.72 6.75 -48.86
C LEU A 14 -31.92 6.66 -47.56
N GLY A 15 -30.63 6.99 -47.60
CA GLY A 15 -29.80 7.17 -46.43
C GLY A 15 -30.23 8.43 -45.68
N HIS A 16 -30.69 8.27 -44.45
CA HIS A 16 -30.75 9.35 -43.48
C HIS A 16 -29.29 9.74 -43.15
N LEU A 17 -28.79 10.78 -43.79
CA LEU A 17 -27.60 11.49 -43.32
C LEU A 17 -27.98 12.18 -42.01
N GLY A 18 -27.72 11.50 -40.89
CA GLY A 18 -27.64 12.15 -39.59
C GLY A 18 -26.48 13.16 -39.65
N TRP A 19 -26.78 14.42 -39.46
CA TRP A 19 -25.81 15.46 -39.25
C TRP A 19 -25.09 15.13 -37.96
N ALA A 20 -23.93 14.48 -38.03
CA ALA A 20 -22.99 14.52 -36.91
C ALA A 20 -22.53 15.99 -36.84
N GLU A 21 -22.94 16.71 -35.80
CA GLU A 21 -22.31 17.97 -35.46
C GLU A 21 -20.80 17.66 -35.29
N LEU A 22 -20.01 18.22 -36.19
CA LEU A 22 -18.57 18.28 -36.01
C LEU A 22 -18.30 19.11 -34.79
N VAL A 23 -18.09 18.45 -33.64
CA VAL A 23 -17.62 19.15 -32.42
C VAL A 23 -16.28 19.76 -32.80
N ALA A 24 -16.21 21.07 -32.79
CA ALA A 24 -14.98 21.78 -33.09
C ALA A 24 -13.93 21.37 -32.04
N GLN A 25 -12.70 21.06 -32.50
CA GLN A 25 -11.60 20.66 -31.65
C GLN A 25 -11.28 21.75 -30.63
N ASP A 26 -10.99 21.36 -29.38
CA ASP A 26 -10.55 22.28 -28.32
C ASP A 26 -9.26 23.00 -28.74
N VAL A 27 -9.10 24.25 -28.30
CA VAL A 27 -7.93 25.09 -28.60
C VAL A 27 -7.12 25.28 -27.34
N LEU A 28 -5.92 24.70 -27.32
CA LEU A 28 -4.98 24.87 -26.22
C LEU A 28 -4.43 26.29 -26.22
N VAL A 29 -4.60 27.02 -25.11
CA VAL A 29 -4.03 28.35 -24.87
C VAL A 29 -2.67 28.21 -24.20
N ALA A 30 -2.53 27.35 -23.20
CA ALA A 30 -1.26 27.02 -22.54
C ALA A 30 -1.35 25.70 -21.77
N ASP A 31 -0.30 24.86 -21.90
CA ASP A 31 -0.11 23.62 -21.15
C ASP A 31 1.07 23.69 -20.16
N PHE A 32 1.89 24.70 -20.27
CA PHE A 32 3.08 24.96 -19.44
C PHE A 32 4.11 23.83 -19.39
N GLU A 33 4.16 22.93 -20.39
CA GLU A 33 5.06 21.77 -20.42
C GLU A 33 6.51 22.08 -20.84
N ASN A 34 6.81 23.31 -21.24
CA ASN A 34 8.15 23.74 -21.63
C ASN A 34 9.03 24.12 -20.43
N ASP A 35 10.36 24.19 -20.64
CA ASP A 35 11.32 24.61 -19.58
C ASP A 35 11.22 26.11 -19.23
N THR A 36 10.58 26.91 -20.05
CA THR A 36 10.37 28.35 -19.85
C THR A 36 8.91 28.71 -20.09
N TYR A 37 8.50 29.89 -19.63
CA TYR A 37 7.15 30.43 -19.91
C TYR A 37 6.96 30.91 -21.37
N GLY A 38 7.96 30.69 -22.24
CA GLY A 38 7.87 31.03 -23.67
C GLY A 38 7.61 32.53 -23.90
N THR A 39 6.47 32.83 -24.53
CA THR A 39 6.05 34.20 -24.88
C THR A 39 5.27 34.91 -23.73
N TRP A 40 5.03 34.24 -22.60
CA TRP A 40 4.40 34.88 -21.44
C TRP A 40 5.39 35.82 -20.74
N LYS A 41 4.93 36.99 -20.33
CA LYS A 41 5.74 38.00 -19.65
C LYS A 41 5.71 37.80 -18.15
N VAL A 42 6.87 37.50 -17.56
CA VAL A 42 7.07 37.36 -16.12
C VAL A 42 7.46 38.69 -15.51
N THR A 43 6.88 39.04 -14.34
CA THR A 43 7.31 40.17 -13.50
C THR A 43 7.39 39.71 -12.05
N GLY A 44 8.30 40.34 -11.26
CA GLY A 44 8.52 39.93 -9.86
C GLY A 44 9.28 38.60 -9.75
N GLU A 45 9.25 37.98 -8.57
CA GLU A 45 10.10 36.86 -8.21
C GLU A 45 9.32 35.55 -7.93
N ALA A 46 7.99 35.62 -7.83
CA ALA A 46 7.15 34.49 -7.39
C ALA A 46 7.17 33.29 -8.37
N PHE A 47 7.27 33.53 -9.68
CA PHE A 47 7.09 32.52 -10.72
C PHE A 47 8.38 31.78 -11.13
N GLY A 48 9.56 32.26 -10.73
CA GLY A 48 10.83 31.68 -11.13
C GLY A 48 11.11 31.74 -12.65
N PRO A 49 12.09 30.95 -13.14
CA PRO A 49 12.54 31.02 -14.52
C PRO A 49 11.64 30.28 -15.53
N GLY A 50 10.71 29.45 -15.06
CA GLY A 50 9.82 28.64 -15.88
C GLY A 50 8.88 27.78 -15.05
N PRO A 51 7.97 27.02 -15.71
CA PRO A 51 7.01 26.15 -15.05
C PRO A 51 7.66 25.10 -14.16
N ALA A 52 7.10 24.89 -12.98
CA ALA A 52 7.61 23.95 -11.97
C ALA A 52 7.24 22.51 -12.30
N ARG A 53 8.11 21.55 -11.97
CA ARG A 53 7.80 20.11 -12.00
C ARG A 53 7.11 19.69 -10.67
N GLY A 54 5.82 20.05 -10.54
CA GLY A 54 5.05 19.81 -9.33
C GLY A 54 5.46 20.73 -8.18
N LYS A 55 5.72 20.15 -6.98
CA LYS A 55 6.04 20.92 -5.78
C LYS A 55 7.41 21.58 -5.83
N LEU A 56 7.50 22.77 -5.22
CA LEU A 56 8.74 23.49 -4.98
C LEU A 56 9.31 23.20 -3.57
N PRO A 57 10.60 23.52 -3.30
CA PRO A 57 11.19 23.33 -1.99
C PRO A 57 10.40 24.03 -0.88
N GLY A 58 10.06 23.30 0.20
CA GLY A 58 9.27 23.84 1.32
C GLY A 58 7.75 23.80 1.13
N GLN A 59 7.25 23.48 -0.07
CA GLN A 59 5.83 23.37 -0.39
C GLN A 59 5.31 21.95 -0.10
N MET A 60 4.00 21.84 0.16
CA MET A 60 3.29 20.56 0.20
C MET A 60 3.28 19.88 -1.18
N ALA A 61 2.85 18.61 -1.24
CA ALA A 61 2.70 17.91 -2.51
C ALA A 61 1.63 18.56 -3.38
N VAL A 62 1.99 18.98 -4.60
CA VAL A 62 1.08 19.54 -5.58
C VAL A 62 0.53 18.44 -6.48
N SER A 63 -0.78 18.42 -6.70
CA SER A 63 -1.49 17.41 -7.51
C SER A 63 -2.61 18.00 -8.34
N GLY A 64 -3.24 17.21 -9.21
CA GLY A 64 -4.37 17.65 -10.04
C GLY A 64 -3.99 18.49 -11.28
N PHE A 65 -2.70 18.68 -11.58
CA PHE A 65 -2.23 19.27 -12.84
C PHE A 65 -2.07 18.19 -13.92
N GLN A 66 -1.99 18.60 -15.19
CA GLN A 66 -1.78 17.70 -16.34
C GLN A 66 -0.32 17.73 -16.81
N GLY A 67 0.18 16.59 -17.31
CA GLY A 67 1.56 16.48 -17.79
C GLY A 67 2.59 16.44 -16.65
N GLU A 68 3.75 17.11 -16.86
CA GLU A 68 4.88 17.11 -15.94
C GLU A 68 5.09 18.47 -15.23
N ARG A 69 4.46 19.54 -15.70
CA ARG A 69 4.75 20.91 -15.26
C ARG A 69 3.49 21.73 -15.08
N LEU A 70 3.62 22.82 -14.29
CA LEU A 70 2.55 23.79 -14.05
C LEU A 70 3.15 25.16 -13.72
N VAL A 71 2.34 26.20 -13.81
CA VAL A 71 2.63 27.50 -13.17
C VAL A 71 2.48 27.35 -11.67
N ASN A 72 3.54 27.64 -10.90
CA ASN A 72 3.57 27.59 -9.46
C ASN A 72 4.30 28.81 -8.92
N SER A 73 3.58 29.71 -8.25
CA SER A 73 4.15 30.96 -7.77
C SER A 73 4.85 30.85 -6.40
N PHE A 74 5.01 29.65 -5.86
CA PHE A 74 5.74 29.39 -4.61
C PHE A 74 7.28 29.38 -4.78
N PHE A 75 7.84 29.92 -5.86
CA PHE A 75 9.27 29.77 -6.19
C PHE A 75 10.23 30.26 -5.10
N GLN A 76 9.89 31.34 -4.39
CA GLN A 76 10.63 31.83 -3.21
C GLN A 76 9.77 31.82 -1.94
N GLY A 77 8.75 30.95 -1.86
CA GLY A 77 7.82 30.85 -0.75
C GLY A 77 6.63 31.82 -0.82
N ASP A 78 5.77 31.76 0.19
CA ASP A 78 4.52 32.52 0.28
C ASP A 78 4.66 34.06 0.36
N ASP A 79 5.85 34.60 0.50
CA ASP A 79 6.08 36.05 0.59
C ASP A 79 6.57 36.68 -0.73
N ALA A 80 6.90 35.85 -1.72
CA ALA A 80 7.30 36.30 -3.04
C ALA A 80 6.09 36.83 -3.81
N THR A 81 6.28 37.87 -4.61
CA THR A 81 5.19 38.47 -5.41
C THR A 81 5.58 38.60 -6.88
N GLY A 82 4.59 38.63 -7.76
CA GLY A 82 4.83 38.75 -9.19
C GLY A 82 3.58 38.62 -10.05
N SER A 83 3.77 38.64 -11.36
CA SER A 83 2.70 38.29 -12.30
C SER A 83 3.24 37.62 -13.55
N LEU A 84 2.41 36.76 -14.16
CA LEU A 84 2.65 36.11 -15.43
C LEU A 84 1.53 36.50 -16.39
N THR A 85 1.87 37.16 -17.51
CA THR A 85 0.89 37.68 -18.46
C THR A 85 1.06 37.02 -19.82
N SER A 86 -0.03 36.48 -20.38
CA SER A 86 -0.05 35.86 -21.69
C SER A 86 0.19 36.82 -22.84
N PRO A 87 0.63 36.36 -24.02
CA PRO A 87 0.38 37.08 -25.22
C PRO A 87 -1.14 37.20 -25.49
N GLU A 88 -1.50 38.09 -26.40
CA GLU A 88 -2.88 38.24 -26.84
C GLU A 88 -3.31 37.00 -27.65
N PHE A 89 -4.48 36.43 -27.34
CA PHE A 89 -5.06 35.30 -28.04
C PHE A 89 -6.51 35.62 -28.47
N THR A 90 -7.02 34.90 -29.46
CA THR A 90 -8.41 35.05 -29.91
C THR A 90 -9.32 34.13 -29.12
N ILE A 91 -10.40 34.63 -28.55
CA ILE A 91 -11.45 33.83 -27.93
C ILE A 91 -12.33 33.26 -29.06
N ASP A 92 -12.14 32.02 -29.43
CA ASP A 92 -12.82 31.41 -30.57
C ASP A 92 -13.76 30.24 -30.18
N ARG A 93 -13.96 30.05 -28.88
CA ARG A 93 -14.90 29.07 -28.29
C ARG A 93 -15.71 29.70 -27.16
N LYS A 94 -16.76 29.00 -26.70
CA LYS A 94 -17.72 29.51 -25.73
C LYS A 94 -17.23 29.46 -24.28
N PHE A 95 -16.31 28.53 -23.94
CA PHE A 95 -15.83 28.32 -22.59
C PHE A 95 -14.30 28.37 -22.57
N LEU A 96 -13.76 29.05 -21.56
CA LEU A 96 -12.35 29.01 -21.21
C LEU A 96 -12.21 28.17 -19.95
N VAL A 97 -11.46 27.07 -20.04
CA VAL A 97 -11.28 26.06 -18.99
C VAL A 97 -9.85 26.09 -18.52
N PHE A 98 -9.62 25.91 -17.24
CA PHE A 98 -8.28 25.89 -16.63
C PHE A 98 -8.26 25.08 -15.34
N LEU A 99 -7.08 24.64 -14.93
CA LEU A 99 -6.82 24.02 -13.62
C LEU A 99 -6.26 25.10 -12.69
N LEU A 100 -6.80 25.18 -11.46
CA LEU A 100 -6.46 26.24 -10.49
C LEU A 100 -6.39 25.67 -9.08
N GLY A 101 -5.32 26.02 -8.35
CA GLY A 101 -5.08 25.65 -6.95
C GLY A 101 -4.41 26.80 -6.17
N GLY A 102 -3.99 26.52 -4.93
CA GLY A 102 -3.32 27.51 -4.07
C GLY A 102 -4.26 28.33 -3.21
N GLY A 103 -3.84 29.53 -2.81
CA GLY A 103 -4.53 30.38 -1.86
C GLY A 103 -5.76 31.08 -2.38
N LYS A 104 -6.73 31.31 -1.51
CA LYS A 104 -7.97 32.05 -1.77
C LYS A 104 -7.80 33.51 -1.30
N SER A 105 -7.54 34.39 -2.24
CA SER A 105 -7.32 35.79 -1.96
C SER A 105 -7.62 36.65 -3.19
N SER A 106 -8.11 37.86 -3.00
CA SER A 106 -8.24 38.88 -4.08
C SER A 106 -6.89 39.34 -4.64
N LYS A 107 -5.78 38.96 -3.98
CA LYS A 107 -4.40 39.21 -4.40
C LYS A 107 -3.75 38.04 -5.13
N LEU A 108 -4.48 36.93 -5.24
CA LEU A 108 -4.07 35.73 -5.96
C LEU A 108 -5.14 35.42 -6.98
N SER A 109 -4.84 35.61 -8.27
CA SER A 109 -5.85 35.44 -9.29
C SER A 109 -5.30 34.98 -10.64
N LEU A 110 -6.13 34.24 -11.37
CA LEU A 110 -6.11 34.17 -12.82
C LEU A 110 -7.17 35.14 -13.33
N ASP A 111 -6.79 36.14 -14.15
CA ASP A 111 -7.67 37.16 -14.67
C ASP A 111 -7.73 37.11 -16.19
N LEU A 112 -8.94 37.29 -16.75
CA LEU A 112 -9.12 37.48 -18.21
C LEU A 112 -9.40 38.97 -18.46
N TRP A 113 -8.60 39.57 -19.34
CA TRP A 113 -8.71 40.97 -19.77
C TRP A 113 -9.12 41.04 -21.23
N ILE A 114 -10.11 41.87 -21.54
CA ILE A 114 -10.60 42.13 -22.89
C ILE A 114 -10.76 43.64 -23.05
N ASP A 115 -10.27 44.22 -24.16
CA ASP A 115 -10.32 45.64 -24.44
C ASP A 115 -9.79 46.51 -23.26
N GLY A 116 -8.75 45.99 -22.54
CA GLY A 116 -8.13 46.68 -21.39
C GLY A 116 -8.95 46.64 -20.08
N GLN A 117 -10.03 45.87 -20.04
CA GLN A 117 -10.86 45.67 -18.83
C GLN A 117 -10.78 44.22 -18.35
N MET A 118 -10.68 44.02 -17.03
CA MET A 118 -10.80 42.71 -16.42
C MET A 118 -12.27 42.28 -16.43
N VAL A 119 -12.56 41.17 -17.14
CA VAL A 119 -13.94 40.67 -17.34
C VAL A 119 -14.23 39.40 -16.54
N ARG A 120 -13.21 38.66 -16.15
CA ARG A 120 -13.30 37.45 -15.32
C ARG A 120 -12.09 37.36 -14.41
N SER A 121 -12.29 36.82 -13.21
CA SER A 121 -11.23 36.51 -12.25
C SER A 121 -11.57 35.24 -11.48
N ALA A 122 -10.55 34.41 -11.17
CA ALA A 122 -10.66 33.23 -10.34
C ALA A 122 -9.46 33.16 -9.38
N THR A 123 -9.65 32.53 -8.21
CA THR A 123 -8.64 32.37 -7.18
C THR A 123 -8.64 30.93 -6.68
N GLY A 124 -7.58 30.49 -5.99
CA GLY A 124 -7.51 29.17 -5.37
C GLY A 124 -8.56 28.96 -4.26
N ALA A 125 -8.51 27.82 -3.61
CA ALA A 125 -9.55 27.41 -2.67
C ALA A 125 -9.15 27.57 -1.19
N ASN A 126 -7.86 27.75 -0.87
CA ASN A 126 -7.34 27.64 0.49
C ASN A 126 -7.24 29.00 1.20
N ASP A 127 -7.93 29.13 2.33
CA ASP A 127 -7.89 30.32 3.21
C ASP A 127 -7.70 29.95 4.69
N GLN A 128 -7.52 28.64 5.00
CA GLN A 128 -7.35 28.11 6.36
C GLN A 128 -6.15 27.13 6.41
N PRO A 129 -5.53 26.92 7.60
CA PRO A 129 -4.57 25.87 7.81
C PRO A 129 -5.15 24.49 7.46
N GLY A 130 -4.33 23.60 6.89
CA GLY A 130 -4.75 22.24 6.53
C GLY A 130 -5.42 22.10 5.17
N GLY A 131 -5.29 23.10 4.30
CA GLY A 131 -5.73 23.03 2.90
C GLY A 131 -4.92 22.05 2.04
N SER A 132 -5.17 22.04 0.74
CA SER A 132 -4.57 21.14 -0.25
C SER A 132 -4.00 21.91 -1.43
N GLU A 133 -2.84 21.47 -1.94
CA GLU A 133 -2.24 21.95 -3.19
C GLU A 133 -2.83 21.27 -4.44
N GLU A 134 -4.00 20.65 -4.32
CA GLU A 134 -4.67 20.01 -5.45
C GLU A 134 -5.32 21.07 -6.35
N LEU A 135 -4.94 21.09 -7.64
CA LEU A 135 -5.60 21.91 -8.63
C LEU A 135 -6.95 21.31 -9.00
N SER A 136 -7.95 22.15 -9.16
CA SER A 136 -9.29 21.76 -9.61
C SER A 136 -9.68 22.47 -10.88
N GLN A 137 -10.45 21.77 -11.74
CA GLN A 137 -10.97 22.36 -12.97
C GLN A 137 -11.96 23.47 -12.64
N GLN A 138 -11.74 24.65 -13.24
CA GLN A 138 -12.66 25.76 -13.27
C GLN A 138 -12.91 26.19 -14.72
N PHE A 139 -13.94 26.98 -14.97
CA PHE A 139 -14.22 27.49 -16.29
C PHE A 139 -14.97 28.82 -16.26
N TRP A 140 -14.89 29.58 -17.32
CA TRP A 140 -15.70 30.76 -17.56
C TRP A 140 -16.50 30.62 -18.83
N ASP A 141 -17.77 30.98 -18.79
CA ASP A 141 -18.55 31.28 -20.00
C ASP A 141 -18.03 32.58 -20.60
N VAL A 142 -17.43 32.47 -21.77
CA VAL A 142 -16.84 33.56 -22.55
C VAL A 142 -17.55 33.75 -23.88
N SER A 143 -18.74 33.14 -24.06
CA SER A 143 -19.51 33.13 -25.29
C SER A 143 -19.80 34.53 -25.84
N GLN A 144 -20.03 35.53 -24.95
CA GLN A 144 -20.29 36.92 -25.35
C GLN A 144 -19.05 37.64 -25.93
N TRP A 145 -17.87 37.07 -25.79
CA TRP A 145 -16.60 37.64 -26.28
C TRP A 145 -15.98 36.82 -27.41
N VAL A 146 -16.70 35.85 -27.97
CA VAL A 146 -16.21 35.09 -29.11
C VAL A 146 -15.84 36.03 -30.28
N GLY A 147 -14.66 35.86 -30.84
CA GLY A 147 -14.06 36.72 -31.85
C GLY A 147 -13.23 37.91 -31.32
N LYS A 148 -13.31 38.17 -30.00
CA LYS A 148 -12.48 39.22 -29.35
C LYS A 148 -11.07 38.69 -29.03
N LYS A 149 -10.18 39.64 -28.78
CA LYS A 149 -8.84 39.37 -28.23
C LYS A 149 -8.86 39.41 -26.72
N GLY A 150 -8.27 38.39 -26.11
CA GLY A 150 -8.11 38.26 -24.67
C GLY A 150 -6.65 38.23 -24.25
N ILE A 151 -6.38 38.65 -23.02
CA ILE A 151 -5.09 38.47 -22.33
C ILE A 151 -5.39 37.83 -20.98
N LEU A 152 -4.63 36.79 -20.63
CA LEU A 152 -4.65 36.18 -19.30
C LEU A 152 -3.53 36.77 -18.46
N ARG A 153 -3.84 37.05 -17.19
CA ARG A 153 -2.86 37.43 -16.19
C ARG A 153 -3.01 36.58 -14.96
N ILE A 154 -1.92 35.90 -14.57
CA ILE A 154 -1.81 35.20 -13.28
C ILE A 154 -1.12 36.18 -12.34
N LEU A 155 -1.79 36.57 -11.27
CA LEU A 155 -1.32 37.53 -10.27
C LEU A 155 -1.03 36.83 -8.97
N ASP A 156 0.13 37.12 -8.41
CA ASP A 156 0.52 36.80 -7.03
C ASP A 156 1.00 38.10 -6.35
N ASP A 157 0.16 38.70 -5.54
CA ASP A 157 0.44 39.90 -4.71
C ASP A 157 0.10 39.64 -3.23
N ALA A 158 0.01 38.36 -2.84
CA ALA A 158 -0.26 37.94 -1.47
C ALA A 158 1.04 37.70 -0.70
N LYS A 159 0.95 37.60 0.62
CA LYS A 159 2.04 37.25 1.52
C LYS A 159 1.51 36.42 2.69
N GLY A 160 2.37 35.61 3.29
CA GLY A 160 2.03 34.75 4.42
C GLY A 160 1.34 33.47 3.98
N SER A 161 0.78 32.72 4.93
CA SER A 161 0.21 31.39 4.68
C SER A 161 -0.76 31.39 3.49
N TRP A 162 -0.58 30.43 2.57
CA TRP A 162 -1.31 30.34 1.29
C TRP A 162 -1.12 31.56 0.38
N GLY A 163 0.05 32.23 0.48
CA GLY A 163 0.39 33.40 -0.33
C GLY A 163 0.87 33.06 -1.75
N HIS A 164 0.34 32.01 -2.40
CA HIS A 164 0.73 31.59 -3.74
C HIS A 164 -0.43 31.00 -4.53
N ILE A 165 -0.27 30.89 -5.85
CA ILE A 165 -1.26 30.38 -6.79
C ILE A 165 -0.64 29.35 -7.74
N ASN A 166 -1.39 28.28 -8.02
CA ASN A 166 -1.05 27.24 -8.98
C ASN A 166 -2.03 27.26 -10.14
N VAL A 167 -1.55 27.29 -11.40
CA VAL A 167 -2.39 27.32 -12.62
C VAL A 167 -1.83 26.37 -13.63
N ASP A 168 -2.73 25.66 -14.35
CA ASP A 168 -2.30 24.75 -15.40
C ASP A 168 -3.39 24.56 -16.46
N HIS A 169 -3.00 24.00 -17.59
CA HIS A 169 -3.81 23.47 -18.69
C HIS A 169 -5.00 24.37 -19.07
N ILE A 170 -4.70 25.51 -19.68
CA ILE A 170 -5.70 26.50 -20.11
C ILE A 170 -6.11 26.20 -21.55
N LEU A 171 -7.41 25.99 -21.79
CA LEU A 171 -7.95 25.71 -23.12
C LEU A 171 -9.28 26.43 -23.39
N LEU A 172 -9.61 26.58 -24.65
CA LEU A 172 -10.91 27.05 -25.14
C LEU A 172 -11.68 25.87 -25.72
N THR A 173 -12.97 25.73 -25.36
CA THR A 173 -13.86 24.66 -25.82
C THR A 173 -15.27 25.16 -26.07
N ASP A 174 -16.01 24.51 -26.96
CA ASP A 174 -17.46 24.72 -27.12
C ASP A 174 -18.30 23.81 -26.24
N THR A 175 -17.67 22.78 -25.62
CA THR A 175 -18.33 21.88 -24.68
C THR A 175 -18.35 22.49 -23.28
N LYS A 176 -19.53 22.75 -22.73
CA LYS A 176 -19.63 23.25 -21.35
C LYS A 176 -19.02 22.20 -20.39
N PRO A 177 -18.00 22.59 -19.60
CA PRO A 177 -17.46 21.69 -18.57
C PRO A 177 -18.52 21.34 -17.52
N LYS A 178 -18.42 20.16 -16.99
CA LYS A 178 -19.33 19.66 -15.95
C LYS A 178 -19.11 20.37 -14.63
N GLU A 179 -20.19 20.77 -13.99
CA GLU A 179 -20.19 21.38 -12.68
C GLU A 179 -20.13 20.32 -11.57
N PHE A 180 -19.86 20.75 -10.36
CA PHE A 180 -19.85 19.89 -9.19
C PHE A 180 -21.07 20.17 -8.30
N LEU A 181 -21.73 19.11 -7.87
CA LEU A 181 -22.70 19.10 -6.80
C LEU A 181 -21.93 19.02 -5.47
N ILE A 182 -22.21 19.92 -4.56
CA ILE A 182 -21.64 19.92 -3.22
C ILE A 182 -22.61 19.24 -2.27
N ASP A 183 -22.09 18.38 -1.38
CA ASP A 183 -22.88 17.62 -0.42
C ASP A 183 -24.04 16.83 -1.07
N ALA A 184 -23.77 16.20 -2.20
CA ALA A 184 -24.75 15.36 -2.89
C ALA A 184 -25.15 14.16 -2.01
N GLU A 185 -26.47 13.93 -1.87
CA GLU A 185 -26.97 12.91 -0.94
C GLU A 185 -27.84 11.85 -1.64
N ARG A 186 -27.78 10.63 -1.08
CA ARG A 186 -28.75 9.58 -1.33
C ARG A 186 -29.14 8.91 -0.04
N SER A 187 -30.45 8.86 0.24
CA SER A 187 -31.02 8.13 1.38
C SER A 187 -31.67 6.82 0.93
N LEU A 188 -31.51 5.79 1.77
CA LEU A 188 -32.12 4.47 1.58
C LEU A 188 -32.34 3.80 2.93
N LYS A 189 -33.21 2.79 3.00
CA LYS A 189 -33.40 1.98 4.20
C LYS A 189 -32.45 0.78 4.15
N ALA A 190 -31.71 0.50 5.22
CA ALA A 190 -30.88 -0.69 5.31
C ALA A 190 -31.74 -1.95 5.38
N THR A 191 -31.76 -2.74 4.31
CA THR A 191 -32.54 -3.99 4.21
C THR A 191 -31.63 -5.22 4.13
N GLU A 192 -30.46 -5.07 3.51
CA GLU A 192 -29.47 -6.11 3.29
C GLU A 192 -28.20 -5.88 4.09
N ARG A 193 -27.26 -6.81 4.04
CA ARG A 193 -26.01 -6.76 4.81
C ARG A 193 -25.04 -5.70 4.28
N TYR A 194 -24.90 -5.60 2.97
CA TYR A 194 -23.87 -4.75 2.35
C TYR A 194 -24.48 -3.63 1.51
N LEU A 195 -23.85 -2.45 1.56
CA LEU A 195 -23.91 -1.46 0.49
C LEU A 195 -22.70 -1.66 -0.42
N HIS A 196 -22.94 -1.79 -1.71
CA HIS A 196 -21.89 -1.88 -2.72
C HIS A 196 -21.61 -0.51 -3.31
N LEU A 197 -20.43 0.01 -3.04
CA LEU A 197 -19.95 1.31 -3.52
C LEU A 197 -19.20 1.12 -4.84
N PRO A 198 -19.54 1.88 -5.90
CA PRO A 198 -18.82 1.78 -7.18
C PRO A 198 -17.45 2.46 -7.09
N ILE A 199 -16.37 1.72 -7.33
CA ILE A 199 -14.99 2.20 -7.20
C ILE A 199 -14.34 2.34 -8.58
N LYS A 200 -13.59 3.44 -8.75
CA LYS A 200 -12.71 3.68 -9.91
C LYS A 200 -11.28 3.87 -9.42
N ASN A 201 -10.43 2.86 -9.65
CA ASN A 201 -9.02 2.91 -9.22
C ASN A 201 -8.29 4.12 -9.84
N GLY A 202 -7.64 4.92 -8.99
CA GLY A 202 -6.99 6.16 -9.39
C GLY A 202 -7.95 7.31 -9.72
N GLY A 203 -9.26 7.14 -9.45
CA GLY A 203 -10.24 8.22 -9.55
C GLY A 203 -10.06 9.25 -8.43
N PRO A 204 -10.70 10.43 -8.55
CA PRO A 204 -10.66 11.44 -7.51
C PRO A 204 -11.20 10.90 -6.18
N LYS A 205 -10.43 11.05 -5.11
CA LYS A 205 -10.90 10.75 -3.75
C LYS A 205 -11.95 11.77 -3.33
N ARG A 206 -13.07 11.28 -2.81
CA ARG A 206 -14.18 12.07 -2.31
C ARG A 206 -14.51 11.67 -0.89
N VAL A 207 -14.84 12.64 -0.06
CA VAL A 207 -15.29 12.37 1.30
C VAL A 207 -16.72 11.85 1.26
N VAL A 208 -16.86 10.56 1.53
CA VAL A 208 -18.17 9.91 1.68
C VAL A 208 -18.51 9.78 3.14
N THR A 209 -19.57 10.43 3.56
CA THR A 209 -20.09 10.37 4.92
C THR A 209 -21.35 9.53 4.96
N LEU A 210 -21.36 8.51 5.82
CA LEU A 210 -22.56 7.75 6.15
C LEU A 210 -23.23 8.35 7.39
N LEU A 211 -24.49 8.76 7.24
CA LEU A 211 -25.35 9.13 8.35
C LEU A 211 -26.37 8.02 8.57
N VAL A 212 -26.57 7.66 9.84
CA VAL A 212 -27.56 6.68 10.28
C VAL A 212 -28.61 7.41 11.07
N ASP A 213 -29.86 7.40 10.62
CA ASP A 213 -30.96 8.21 11.17
C ASP A 213 -30.57 9.67 11.41
N GLY A 214 -29.83 10.24 10.44
CA GLY A 214 -29.35 11.61 10.46
C GLY A 214 -28.11 11.89 11.32
N ARG A 215 -27.57 10.90 12.01
CA ARG A 215 -26.34 11.05 12.81
C ARG A 215 -25.13 10.56 12.03
N ARG A 216 -24.09 11.37 11.93
CA ARG A 216 -22.83 10.99 11.30
C ARG A 216 -22.22 9.78 12.03
N THR A 217 -21.93 8.71 11.28
CA THR A 217 -21.43 7.44 11.83
C THR A 217 -20.07 7.08 11.24
N VAL A 218 -19.91 7.20 9.90
CA VAL A 218 -18.69 6.80 9.20
C VAL A 218 -18.30 7.92 8.23
N ARG A 219 -17.00 8.15 8.07
CA ARG A 219 -16.44 9.09 7.09
C ARG A 219 -15.20 8.46 6.47
N ASN A 220 -15.19 8.32 5.15
CA ASN A 220 -14.10 7.73 4.39
C ASN A 220 -13.80 8.55 3.15
N ASP A 221 -12.54 8.48 2.70
CA ASP A 221 -12.09 9.04 1.43
C ASP A 221 -12.17 7.92 0.37
N ILE A 222 -13.09 8.03 -0.58
CA ILE A 222 -13.43 6.96 -1.52
C ILE A 222 -13.25 7.44 -2.96
N GLU A 223 -12.60 6.63 -3.78
CA GLU A 223 -12.47 6.81 -5.23
C GLU A 223 -13.76 6.37 -5.95
N LEU A 224 -14.87 7.10 -5.73
CA LEU A 224 -16.16 6.78 -6.34
C LEU A 224 -16.13 6.95 -7.86
N ALA A 225 -16.61 5.94 -8.57
CA ALA A 225 -16.74 5.97 -10.03
C ALA A 225 -17.85 6.92 -10.48
N ASP A 226 -17.53 7.95 -11.25
CA ASP A 226 -18.55 8.83 -11.85
C ASP A 226 -19.40 8.10 -12.90
N GLY A 227 -18.84 7.12 -13.60
CA GLY A 227 -19.47 6.26 -14.60
C GLY A 227 -19.37 4.79 -14.25
N GLU A 228 -18.80 3.97 -15.17
CA GLU A 228 -18.60 2.54 -14.93
C GLU A 228 -17.50 2.28 -13.93
N PRO A 229 -17.77 1.51 -12.86
CA PRO A 229 -16.77 1.16 -11.86
C PRO A 229 -15.82 0.07 -12.37
N ASP A 230 -14.61 0.06 -11.82
CA ASP A 230 -13.67 -1.05 -12.00
C ASP A 230 -14.06 -2.24 -11.10
N TRP A 231 -14.59 -1.96 -9.91
CA TRP A 231 -15.05 -2.95 -8.95
C TRP A 231 -16.01 -2.33 -7.92
N TRP A 232 -16.51 -3.17 -7.00
CA TRP A 232 -17.50 -2.79 -5.99
C TRP A 232 -16.96 -3.06 -4.59
N ALA A 233 -16.90 -2.03 -3.75
CA ALA A 233 -16.51 -2.14 -2.35
C ALA A 233 -17.72 -2.47 -1.47
N PRO A 234 -17.72 -3.59 -0.73
CA PRO A 234 -18.82 -3.94 0.17
C PRO A 234 -18.66 -3.22 1.52
N MET A 235 -19.56 -2.32 1.85
CA MET A 235 -19.66 -1.72 3.18
C MET A 235 -20.66 -2.50 4.00
N ASP A 236 -20.23 -3.17 5.08
CA ASP A 236 -21.14 -3.91 5.96
C ASP A 236 -21.99 -2.94 6.79
N VAL A 237 -23.29 -2.95 6.57
CA VAL A 237 -24.27 -2.11 7.24
C VAL A 237 -25.27 -2.92 8.08
N SER A 238 -24.97 -4.20 8.33
CA SER A 238 -25.85 -5.11 9.07
C SER A 238 -26.20 -4.63 10.48
N ALA A 239 -25.30 -3.90 11.14
CA ALA A 239 -25.54 -3.30 12.45
C ALA A 239 -26.67 -2.25 12.44
N TRP A 240 -27.03 -1.70 11.28
CA TRP A 240 -28.04 -0.65 11.11
C TRP A 240 -29.27 -1.14 10.34
N ARG A 241 -29.48 -2.45 10.25
CA ARG A 241 -30.62 -3.03 9.53
C ARG A 241 -31.94 -2.43 10.04
N GLY A 242 -32.78 -1.96 9.11
CA GLY A 242 -34.04 -1.30 9.37
C GLY A 242 -33.96 0.22 9.59
N GLN A 243 -32.76 0.80 9.75
CA GLN A 243 -32.57 2.22 9.91
C GLN A 243 -32.42 2.93 8.56
N THR A 244 -32.55 4.26 8.55
CA THR A 244 -32.32 5.07 7.35
C THR A 244 -30.84 5.42 7.24
N LEU A 245 -30.22 5.04 6.13
CA LEU A 245 -28.86 5.37 5.77
C LEU A 245 -28.89 6.53 4.75
N THR A 246 -28.10 7.57 5.02
CA THR A 246 -27.88 8.67 4.05
C THR A 246 -26.38 8.71 3.74
N LEU A 247 -26.04 8.49 2.48
CA LEU A 247 -24.69 8.71 1.97
C LEU A 247 -24.61 10.14 1.46
N ARG A 248 -23.68 10.90 1.99
CA ARG A 248 -23.35 12.27 1.58
C ARG A 248 -21.95 12.29 0.98
N VAL A 249 -21.81 12.86 -0.22
CA VAL A 249 -20.53 13.02 -0.92
C VAL A 249 -20.23 14.51 -1.00
N ASP A 250 -19.07 14.91 -0.49
CA ASP A 250 -18.66 16.33 -0.40
C ASP A 250 -18.64 17.05 -1.75
N LYS A 251 -18.13 16.37 -2.79
CA LYS A 251 -18.02 16.92 -4.15
C LYS A 251 -18.23 15.83 -5.18
N LEU A 252 -19.26 15.95 -6.01
CA LEU A 252 -19.62 14.97 -7.04
C LEU A 252 -19.91 15.68 -8.36
N ARG A 253 -19.42 15.15 -9.48
CA ARG A 253 -19.76 15.71 -10.79
C ARG A 253 -21.28 15.65 -11.01
N GLU A 254 -21.87 16.68 -11.62
CA GLU A 254 -23.32 16.77 -11.88
C GLU A 254 -23.87 15.60 -12.72
N ASP A 255 -23.01 15.00 -13.59
CA ASP A 255 -23.35 13.85 -14.41
C ASP A 255 -22.93 12.50 -13.80
N SER A 256 -22.42 12.51 -12.57
CA SER A 256 -22.00 11.30 -11.88
C SER A 256 -23.17 10.38 -11.58
N THR A 257 -23.00 9.10 -11.91
CA THR A 257 -23.97 8.05 -11.58
C THR A 257 -23.61 7.33 -10.27
N ALA A 258 -22.56 7.73 -9.57
CA ALA A 258 -22.02 7.04 -8.41
C ALA A 258 -23.09 6.73 -7.34
N LEU A 259 -23.78 7.77 -6.86
CA LEU A 259 -24.84 7.59 -5.85
C LEU A 259 -26.00 6.73 -6.36
N ALA A 260 -26.42 6.89 -7.61
CA ALA A 260 -27.51 6.12 -8.20
C ALA A 260 -27.16 4.63 -8.34
N ARG A 261 -25.89 4.29 -8.53
CA ARG A 261 -25.39 2.92 -8.70
C ARG A 261 -25.21 2.16 -7.38
N ILE A 262 -25.18 2.83 -6.22
CA ILE A 262 -25.07 2.15 -4.92
C ILE A 262 -26.26 1.21 -4.76
N GLU A 263 -26.00 -0.05 -4.49
CA GLU A 263 -27.02 -1.10 -4.33
C GLU A 263 -26.79 -1.89 -3.05
N GLN A 264 -27.82 -2.61 -2.59
CA GLN A 264 -27.75 -3.46 -1.41
C GLN A 264 -27.79 -4.95 -1.81
N SER A 265 -27.10 -5.80 -1.04
CA SER A 265 -27.14 -7.24 -1.16
C SER A 265 -26.70 -7.92 0.14
N ASP A 266 -27.17 -9.14 0.43
CA ASP A 266 -26.66 -9.96 1.54
C ASP A 266 -25.34 -10.66 1.20
N SER A 267 -24.90 -10.65 -0.06
CA SER A 267 -23.63 -11.22 -0.52
C SER A 267 -22.71 -10.16 -1.14
N ILE A 268 -21.41 -10.37 -1.10
CA ILE A 268 -20.43 -9.55 -1.81
C ILE A 268 -20.67 -9.71 -3.32
N LYS A 269 -20.73 -8.60 -4.03
CA LYS A 269 -20.92 -8.60 -5.50
C LYS A 269 -19.73 -9.27 -6.20
N ASN A 270 -19.99 -10.10 -7.19
CA ASN A 270 -19.02 -10.92 -7.92
C ASN A 270 -18.22 -11.85 -6.97
N ILE A 271 -18.91 -12.44 -5.99
CA ILE A 271 -18.29 -13.36 -5.02
C ILE A 271 -17.67 -14.60 -5.67
N GLU A 272 -18.19 -15.00 -6.84
CA GLU A 272 -17.68 -16.11 -7.65
C GLU A 272 -16.27 -15.88 -8.20
N ASP A 273 -15.86 -14.62 -8.34
CA ASP A 273 -14.53 -14.24 -8.83
C ASP A 273 -13.49 -14.12 -7.70
N LEU A 274 -13.94 -14.18 -6.43
CA LEU A 274 -13.03 -14.07 -5.29
C LEU A 274 -11.95 -15.15 -5.31
N TYR A 275 -10.70 -14.73 -5.13
CA TYR A 275 -9.49 -15.56 -5.12
C TYR A 275 -9.19 -16.26 -6.46
N ARG A 276 -9.89 -15.89 -7.55
CA ARG A 276 -9.68 -16.39 -8.92
C ARG A 276 -9.12 -15.34 -9.86
N GLU A 277 -8.93 -14.12 -9.38
CA GLU A 277 -8.44 -13.00 -10.17
C GLU A 277 -7.07 -13.30 -10.77
N PRO A 278 -6.79 -12.90 -12.04
CA PRO A 278 -5.59 -13.31 -12.77
C PRO A 278 -4.26 -12.91 -12.10
N LYS A 279 -4.26 -11.81 -11.36
CA LYS A 279 -3.06 -11.29 -10.68
C LYS A 279 -3.02 -11.61 -9.19
N ARG A 280 -3.89 -12.48 -8.68
CA ARG A 280 -3.87 -12.88 -7.28
C ARG A 280 -2.75 -13.89 -7.02
N GLY A 281 -1.95 -13.64 -5.99
CA GLY A 281 -1.04 -14.65 -5.45
C GLY A 281 -1.83 -15.88 -5.00
N LEU A 282 -1.35 -17.07 -5.33
CA LEU A 282 -2.10 -18.30 -5.08
C LEU A 282 -1.76 -18.94 -3.75
N PHE A 283 -0.67 -18.51 -3.09
CA PHE A 283 -0.32 -18.91 -1.73
C PHE A 283 0.23 -17.77 -0.86
N HIS A 284 0.33 -16.56 -1.38
CA HIS A 284 0.52 -15.35 -0.60
C HIS A 284 -0.83 -14.78 -0.21
N PHE A 285 -1.05 -14.50 1.08
CA PHE A 285 -2.29 -13.87 1.54
C PHE A 285 -2.48 -12.51 0.89
N SER A 286 -3.71 -12.21 0.48
CA SER A 286 -4.15 -10.90 0.01
C SER A 286 -5.62 -10.68 0.36
N PRO A 287 -6.09 -9.44 0.55
CA PRO A 287 -7.46 -9.19 0.99
C PRO A 287 -8.48 -9.57 -0.10
N LYS A 288 -9.71 -9.84 0.31
CA LYS A 288 -10.83 -10.09 -0.62
C LYS A 288 -10.98 -8.94 -1.62
N ARG A 289 -10.96 -7.72 -1.11
CA ARG A 289 -11.10 -6.47 -1.85
C ARG A 289 -10.27 -5.39 -1.17
N GLY A 290 -9.98 -4.31 -1.91
CA GLY A 290 -9.29 -3.15 -1.36
C GLY A 290 -7.79 -3.32 -1.22
N TRP A 291 -7.18 -2.52 -0.36
CA TRP A 291 -5.74 -2.44 -0.12
C TRP A 291 -5.38 -3.06 1.22
N ASN A 292 -4.25 -3.78 1.30
CA ASN A 292 -3.61 -4.09 2.57
C ASN A 292 -2.16 -3.61 2.60
N ASN A 293 -1.65 -3.29 3.79
CA ASN A 293 -0.22 -3.08 4.05
C ASN A 293 0.23 -3.86 5.28
N ASP A 294 0.63 -3.23 6.38
CA ASP A 294 1.27 -3.87 7.52
C ASP A 294 0.46 -5.03 8.11
N PRO A 295 1.09 -6.19 8.38
CA PRO A 295 0.50 -7.17 9.29
C PRO A 295 0.41 -6.60 10.70
N ASN A 296 -0.71 -6.82 11.35
CA ASN A 296 -1.02 -6.34 12.67
C ASN A 296 -1.49 -7.48 13.57
N GLY A 297 -1.35 -7.33 14.87
CA GLY A 297 -2.00 -8.21 15.81
C GLY A 297 -1.76 -9.71 15.58
N CYS A 298 -0.62 -10.07 14.99
CA CYS A 298 -0.26 -11.45 14.73
C CYS A 298 -0.19 -12.25 16.02
N VAL A 299 -1.09 -13.26 16.18
CA VAL A 299 -1.23 -14.00 17.45
C VAL A 299 -1.84 -15.39 17.22
N TYR A 300 -1.50 -16.35 18.06
CA TYR A 300 -2.18 -17.62 18.16
C TYR A 300 -3.17 -17.59 19.35
N TYR A 301 -4.44 -17.88 19.09
CA TYR A 301 -5.50 -17.85 20.10
C TYR A 301 -6.54 -18.93 19.82
N ASN A 302 -6.93 -19.68 20.84
CA ASN A 302 -7.99 -20.70 20.78
C ASN A 302 -7.84 -21.71 19.62
N GLY A 303 -6.59 -22.13 19.30
CA GLY A 303 -6.33 -23.14 18.26
C GLY A 303 -6.22 -22.60 16.83
N GLU A 304 -6.22 -21.28 16.67
CA GLU A 304 -6.10 -20.61 15.38
C GLU A 304 -5.04 -19.51 15.41
N TYR A 305 -4.40 -19.29 14.26
CA TYR A 305 -3.57 -18.11 14.01
C TYR A 305 -4.47 -16.97 13.54
N HIS A 306 -4.33 -15.80 14.13
CA HIS A 306 -5.01 -14.57 13.75
C HIS A 306 -4.01 -13.64 13.09
N LEU A 307 -4.32 -13.19 11.90
CA LEU A 307 -3.65 -12.16 11.15
C LEU A 307 -4.60 -10.98 11.04
N PHE A 308 -4.30 -9.89 11.73
CA PHE A 308 -4.91 -8.62 11.42
C PHE A 308 -3.99 -7.87 10.45
N PHE A 309 -4.53 -6.91 9.72
CA PHE A 309 -3.74 -6.15 8.76
C PHE A 309 -4.33 -4.76 8.54
N GLN A 310 -3.46 -3.82 8.23
CA GLN A 310 -3.90 -2.51 7.76
C GLN A 310 -4.72 -2.69 6.49
N HIS A 311 -5.95 -2.15 6.48
CA HIS A 311 -6.90 -2.38 5.41
C HIS A 311 -7.59 -1.09 4.98
N ASN A 312 -7.59 -0.81 3.67
CA ASN A 312 -8.51 0.13 3.08
C ASN A 312 -9.58 -0.64 2.30
N PRO A 313 -10.77 -0.89 2.87
CA PRO A 313 -11.80 -1.68 2.21
C PRO A 313 -12.49 -0.96 1.05
N TYR A 314 -12.27 0.36 0.90
CA TYR A 314 -12.97 1.23 -0.04
C TYR A 314 -12.08 1.83 -1.12
N GLY A 315 -10.86 1.36 -1.26
CA GLY A 315 -9.90 1.88 -2.21
C GLY A 315 -8.78 0.91 -2.56
N TRP A 316 -8.14 1.16 -3.68
CA TRP A 316 -7.04 0.36 -4.21
C TRP A 316 -5.66 0.85 -3.75
N SER A 317 -5.61 1.98 -3.03
CA SER A 317 -4.42 2.62 -2.49
C SER A 317 -4.53 2.81 -0.97
N TRP A 318 -3.42 3.20 -0.34
CA TRP A 318 -3.38 3.52 1.08
C TRP A 318 -4.39 4.61 1.45
N GLY A 319 -5.11 4.42 2.53
CA GLY A 319 -6.12 5.34 3.07
C GLY A 319 -7.11 4.61 3.98
N ASN A 320 -8.00 5.32 4.64
CA ASN A 320 -9.12 4.78 5.45
C ASN A 320 -8.69 3.62 6.36
N MET A 321 -7.57 3.71 7.06
CA MET A 321 -6.98 2.58 7.76
C MET A 321 -7.92 1.96 8.80
N HIS A 322 -8.37 0.74 8.45
CA HIS A 322 -9.05 -0.23 9.31
C HIS A 322 -8.07 -1.33 9.70
N TRP A 323 -8.46 -2.20 10.61
CA TRP A 323 -7.84 -3.52 10.75
C TRP A 323 -8.75 -4.58 10.14
N GLY A 324 -8.33 -5.12 9.00
CA GLY A 324 -8.86 -6.36 8.46
C GLY A 324 -8.43 -7.54 9.33
N HIS A 325 -9.17 -8.64 9.29
CA HIS A 325 -8.94 -9.83 10.10
C HIS A 325 -9.09 -11.11 9.29
N ALA A 326 -8.07 -11.94 9.33
CA ALA A 326 -8.07 -13.28 8.78
C ALA A 326 -7.62 -14.30 9.84
N VAL A 327 -8.12 -15.53 9.72
CA VAL A 327 -7.78 -16.64 10.60
C VAL A 327 -7.28 -17.83 9.81
N SER A 328 -6.39 -18.63 10.42
CA SER A 328 -5.87 -19.85 9.83
C SER A 328 -5.55 -20.89 10.91
N LYS A 329 -5.76 -22.16 10.59
CA LYS A 329 -5.32 -23.27 11.46
C LYS A 329 -3.87 -23.70 11.19
N ASP A 330 -3.27 -23.20 10.12
CA ASP A 330 -1.97 -23.68 9.66
C ASP A 330 -1.09 -22.62 8.99
N LEU A 331 -1.44 -21.33 9.10
CA LEU A 331 -0.69 -20.22 8.50
C LEU A 331 -0.66 -20.17 6.95
N VAL A 332 -1.26 -21.17 6.30
CA VAL A 332 -1.26 -21.32 4.83
C VAL A 332 -2.65 -21.04 4.26
N HIS A 333 -3.65 -21.71 4.82
CA HIS A 333 -5.04 -21.57 4.39
C HIS A 333 -5.76 -20.52 5.25
N TRP A 334 -5.87 -19.33 4.73
CA TRP A 334 -6.46 -18.18 5.43
C TRP A 334 -7.94 -18.00 5.09
N GLU A 335 -8.71 -17.58 6.07
CA GLU A 335 -10.08 -17.13 5.93
C GLU A 335 -10.20 -15.70 6.44
N GLU A 336 -10.40 -14.76 5.53
CA GLU A 336 -10.71 -13.38 5.90
C GLU A 336 -12.17 -13.28 6.37
N ILE A 337 -12.36 -12.74 7.57
CA ILE A 337 -13.66 -12.69 8.23
C ILE A 337 -14.24 -11.28 8.31
N GLY A 338 -13.48 -10.24 7.99
CA GLY A 338 -13.92 -8.85 7.89
C GLY A 338 -13.05 -7.87 8.64
N ASP A 339 -13.48 -6.63 8.76
CA ASP A 339 -12.79 -5.59 9.52
C ASP A 339 -13.26 -5.59 10.97
N VAL A 340 -12.34 -5.48 11.92
CA VAL A 340 -12.62 -5.52 13.37
C VAL A 340 -12.33 -4.21 14.09
N LEU A 341 -11.42 -3.38 13.56
CA LEU A 341 -11.21 -2.02 14.06
C LEU A 341 -11.49 -1.03 12.94
N LEU A 342 -12.47 -0.19 13.18
CA LEU A 342 -12.88 0.86 12.26
C LEU A 342 -12.42 2.22 12.79
N PRO A 343 -12.08 3.18 11.90
CA PRO A 343 -11.84 4.57 12.28
C PRO A 343 -12.95 5.11 13.17
N ASP A 344 -12.58 5.89 14.17
CA ASP A 344 -13.50 6.56 15.08
C ASP A 344 -13.07 8.01 15.37
N GLU A 345 -13.57 8.59 16.44
CA GLU A 345 -13.27 9.96 16.86
C GLU A 345 -11.79 10.19 17.19
N MET A 346 -11.07 9.12 17.57
CA MET A 346 -9.62 9.16 17.81
C MET A 346 -8.79 9.05 16.53
N GLY A 347 -9.40 8.83 15.38
CA GLY A 347 -8.75 8.79 14.07
C GLY A 347 -8.72 7.43 13.39
N PRO A 348 -7.94 7.31 12.30
CA PRO A 348 -7.69 6.03 11.63
C PRO A 348 -6.96 5.04 12.54
N MET A 349 -7.17 3.74 12.29
CA MET A 349 -6.57 2.64 13.06
C MET A 349 -5.23 2.26 12.44
N PHE A 350 -4.13 2.85 12.93
CA PHE A 350 -2.77 2.50 12.50
C PHE A 350 -2.28 1.22 13.16
N SER A 351 -1.07 0.80 12.79
CA SER A 351 -0.51 -0.49 13.16
C SER A 351 -0.37 -0.70 14.66
N GLY A 352 -0.21 -1.96 15.03
CA GLY A 352 -0.05 -2.42 16.40
C GLY A 352 -0.06 -3.94 16.50
N SER A 353 -0.19 -4.48 17.71
CA SER A 353 0.00 -5.89 18.00
C SER A 353 -1.17 -6.51 18.77
N ALA A 354 -1.10 -7.82 19.04
CA ALA A 354 -2.05 -8.52 19.88
C ALA A 354 -1.32 -9.42 20.87
N VAL A 355 -1.96 -9.64 22.03
CA VAL A 355 -1.52 -10.56 23.07
C VAL A 355 -2.70 -11.31 23.68
N VAL A 356 -2.47 -12.52 24.16
CA VAL A 356 -3.42 -13.24 25.00
C VAL A 356 -3.10 -12.92 26.46
N ASP A 357 -4.00 -12.21 27.15
CA ASP A 357 -3.87 -11.94 28.58
C ASP A 357 -4.32 -13.16 29.41
N SER A 358 -3.53 -14.22 29.38
CA SER A 358 -3.84 -15.52 29.98
C SER A 358 -4.05 -15.44 31.51
N LYS A 359 -3.46 -14.41 32.14
CA LYS A 359 -3.60 -14.16 33.58
C LYS A 359 -4.74 -13.20 33.91
N ASN A 360 -5.44 -12.70 32.89
CA ASN A 360 -6.50 -11.70 32.99
C ASN A 360 -6.08 -10.46 33.82
N THR A 361 -4.85 -10.02 33.64
CA THR A 361 -4.29 -8.87 34.37
C THR A 361 -5.04 -7.58 34.06
N SER A 362 -5.59 -7.48 32.84
CA SER A 362 -6.41 -6.36 32.39
C SER A 362 -7.81 -6.35 32.99
N GLY A 363 -8.29 -7.51 33.51
CA GLY A 363 -9.68 -7.68 33.98
C GLY A 363 -10.71 -7.61 32.82
N LEU A 364 -10.28 -7.82 31.57
CA LEU A 364 -11.16 -7.79 30.38
C LEU A 364 -11.67 -9.18 29.99
N GLY A 365 -11.20 -10.24 30.67
CA GLY A 365 -11.69 -11.59 30.49
C GLY A 365 -13.10 -11.77 31.04
N LYS A 366 -13.82 -12.73 30.46
CA LYS A 366 -15.20 -13.04 30.86
C LYS A 366 -15.41 -14.54 30.99
N ASP A 367 -16.18 -14.95 31.98
CA ASP A 367 -16.60 -16.34 32.19
C ASP A 367 -15.40 -17.34 32.25
N GLY A 368 -14.26 -16.90 32.82
CA GLY A 368 -13.03 -17.68 32.90
C GLY A 368 -12.22 -17.75 31.62
N GLN A 369 -12.64 -17.08 30.57
CA GLN A 369 -11.89 -17.01 29.29
C GLN A 369 -10.89 -15.86 29.32
N ALA A 370 -9.65 -16.15 28.91
CA ALA A 370 -8.60 -15.16 28.73
C ALA A 370 -8.93 -14.24 27.55
N PRO A 371 -8.81 -12.92 27.69
CA PRO A 371 -9.08 -12.03 26.58
C PRO A 371 -7.91 -12.00 25.59
N LEU A 372 -8.22 -12.01 24.29
CA LEU A 372 -7.35 -11.55 23.23
C LEU A 372 -7.42 -10.03 23.19
N VAL A 373 -6.30 -9.36 23.43
CA VAL A 373 -6.22 -7.90 23.49
C VAL A 373 -5.42 -7.39 22.29
N LEU A 374 -6.05 -6.52 21.50
CA LEU A 374 -5.41 -5.76 20.41
C LEU A 374 -4.91 -4.44 20.98
N ILE A 375 -3.69 -4.05 20.65
CA ILE A 375 -3.08 -2.78 21.04
C ILE A 375 -2.74 -2.05 19.75
N TYR A 376 -3.29 -0.86 19.53
CA TYR A 376 -3.21 -0.15 18.25
C TYR A 376 -2.95 1.34 18.43
N THR A 377 -2.44 1.97 17.39
CA THR A 377 -2.35 3.42 17.31
C THR A 377 -3.63 4.00 16.69
N ALA A 378 -4.27 4.92 17.40
CA ALA A 378 -5.31 5.78 16.84
C ALA A 378 -4.63 7.08 16.33
N ALA A 379 -4.56 7.24 15.01
CA ALA A 379 -3.74 8.27 14.36
C ALA A 379 -4.53 9.56 14.10
N GLY A 380 -5.16 10.07 15.14
CA GLY A 380 -5.83 11.37 15.11
C GLY A 380 -4.93 12.50 15.61
N ASN A 381 -5.53 13.58 16.03
CA ASN A 381 -4.87 14.68 16.71
C ASN A 381 -5.55 14.92 18.06
N PRO A 382 -4.95 14.43 19.18
CA PRO A 382 -3.63 13.81 19.33
C PRO A 382 -3.54 12.37 18.79
N THR A 383 -2.31 11.90 18.43
CA THR A 383 -2.01 10.50 18.11
C THR A 383 -1.75 9.71 19.41
N VAL A 384 -2.53 8.66 19.66
CA VAL A 384 -2.57 7.96 20.94
C VAL A 384 -2.59 6.43 20.76
N GLN A 385 -2.34 5.67 21.85
CA GLN A 385 -2.46 4.22 21.83
C GLN A 385 -3.75 3.77 22.51
N GLY A 386 -4.50 2.91 21.83
CA GLY A 386 -5.73 2.31 22.34
C GLY A 386 -5.67 0.79 22.44
N ILE A 387 -6.64 0.19 23.13
CA ILE A 387 -6.85 -1.25 23.15
C ILE A 387 -8.28 -1.62 22.76
N ALA A 388 -8.41 -2.81 22.17
CA ALA A 388 -9.67 -3.50 21.99
C ALA A 388 -9.50 -4.95 22.41
N TYR A 389 -10.58 -5.62 22.79
CA TYR A 389 -10.50 -6.97 23.35
C TYR A 389 -11.65 -7.85 22.88
N SER A 390 -11.39 -9.15 22.90
CA SER A 390 -12.35 -10.20 22.57
C SER A 390 -12.12 -11.42 23.45
N THR A 391 -13.18 -12.18 23.76
CA THR A 391 -13.07 -13.49 24.41
C THR A 391 -13.42 -14.65 23.47
N ASP A 392 -13.84 -14.35 22.25
CA ASP A 392 -14.16 -15.34 21.22
C ASP A 392 -13.24 -15.28 19.98
N GLY A 393 -12.37 -14.25 19.91
CA GLY A 393 -11.50 -14.01 18.75
C GLY A 393 -12.24 -13.58 17.48
N ARG A 394 -13.50 -13.17 17.59
CA ARG A 394 -14.35 -12.77 16.45
C ARG A 394 -14.95 -11.39 16.66
N HIS A 395 -15.51 -11.11 17.83
CA HIS A 395 -16.15 -9.85 18.14
C HIS A 395 -15.25 -9.04 19.06
N PHE A 396 -14.83 -7.87 18.62
CA PHE A 396 -13.92 -6.99 19.35
C PHE A 396 -14.65 -5.76 19.89
N THR A 397 -14.36 -5.41 21.13
CA THR A 397 -14.88 -4.21 21.79
C THR A 397 -13.74 -3.27 22.12
N LYS A 398 -13.79 -2.03 21.64
CA LYS A 398 -12.84 -0.99 22.05
C LYS A 398 -13.01 -0.69 23.54
N TYR A 399 -11.91 -0.58 24.27
CA TYR A 399 -11.96 -0.31 25.70
C TYR A 399 -12.51 1.09 25.96
N SER A 400 -13.49 1.20 26.84
CA SER A 400 -14.16 2.48 27.13
C SER A 400 -13.27 3.52 27.82
N GLY A 401 -12.14 3.08 28.40
CA GLY A 401 -11.14 3.94 29.02
C GLY A 401 -10.00 4.35 28.08
N ASN A 402 -10.12 4.11 26.75
CA ASN A 402 -9.12 4.57 25.80
C ASN A 402 -9.02 6.11 25.78
N PRO A 403 -7.84 6.69 25.51
CA PRO A 403 -6.58 6.00 25.22
C PRO A 403 -5.89 5.45 26.49
N VAL A 404 -5.17 4.32 26.35
CA VAL A 404 -4.36 3.75 27.45
C VAL A 404 -2.97 4.37 27.54
N LEU A 405 -2.48 4.97 26.46
CA LEU A 405 -1.26 5.79 26.44
C LEU A 405 -1.53 7.03 25.57
N GLY A 406 -1.38 8.20 26.17
CA GLY A 406 -1.49 9.48 25.49
C GLY A 406 -0.37 9.73 24.48
N GLN A 407 -0.47 10.85 23.75
CA GLN A 407 0.55 11.24 22.80
C GLN A 407 1.91 11.45 23.47
N VAL A 408 2.94 10.72 23.03
CA VAL A 408 4.33 10.92 23.42
C VAL A 408 4.95 12.04 22.55
N THR A 409 4.77 11.91 21.23
CA THR A 409 5.06 12.95 20.22
C THR A 409 4.05 12.83 19.09
N GLY A 410 4.03 13.76 18.14
CA GLY A 410 3.19 13.63 16.94
C GLY A 410 3.54 12.44 16.04
N GLY A 411 4.75 11.88 16.18
CA GLY A 411 5.24 10.75 15.38
C GLY A 411 5.30 9.42 16.16
N ASN A 412 4.49 9.23 17.21
CA ASN A 412 4.47 7.96 17.94
C ASN A 412 3.45 6.98 17.33
N ARG A 413 3.86 5.70 17.09
CA ARG A 413 3.00 4.66 16.50
C ARG A 413 3.54 3.25 16.63
N ASP A 414 2.72 2.28 16.25
CA ASP A 414 3.04 0.86 16.02
C ASP A 414 3.51 0.12 17.28
N PRO A 415 2.68 0.04 18.34
CA PRO A 415 3.05 -0.61 19.58
C PRO A 415 3.13 -2.14 19.40
N LYS A 416 4.28 -2.74 19.76
CA LYS A 416 4.42 -4.17 20.00
C LYS A 416 4.42 -4.44 21.50
N VAL A 417 3.56 -5.33 21.94
CA VAL A 417 3.46 -5.70 23.35
C VAL A 417 3.84 -7.15 23.55
N ILE A 418 4.58 -7.43 24.62
CA ILE A 418 4.99 -8.76 25.05
C ILE A 418 4.81 -8.91 26.58
N TRP A 419 4.72 -10.16 27.04
CA TRP A 419 4.75 -10.48 28.47
C TRP A 419 6.19 -10.74 28.93
N ASP A 420 6.65 -10.02 29.96
CA ASP A 420 7.93 -10.24 30.65
C ASP A 420 7.68 -11.16 31.86
N GLU A 421 7.85 -12.48 31.62
CA GLU A 421 7.59 -13.50 32.63
C GLU A 421 8.48 -13.35 33.85
N ALA A 422 9.74 -12.92 33.67
CA ALA A 422 10.70 -12.74 34.77
C ALA A 422 10.26 -11.66 35.78
N HIS A 423 9.57 -10.63 35.31
CA HIS A 423 9.12 -9.50 36.12
C HIS A 423 7.60 -9.41 36.27
N GLN A 424 6.83 -10.39 35.74
CA GLN A 424 5.37 -10.47 35.82
C GLN A 424 4.67 -9.17 35.39
N ARG A 425 5.02 -8.67 34.18
CA ARG A 425 4.51 -7.41 33.63
C ARG A 425 4.46 -7.43 32.12
N TRP A 426 3.69 -6.55 31.55
CA TRP A 426 3.69 -6.24 30.12
C TRP A 426 4.79 -5.25 29.76
N VAL A 427 5.38 -5.42 28.60
CA VAL A 427 6.34 -4.50 28.00
C VAL A 427 5.82 -4.10 26.64
N MET A 428 5.67 -2.79 26.40
CA MET A 428 5.37 -2.22 25.11
C MET A 428 6.64 -1.62 24.51
N VAL A 429 6.97 -1.94 23.27
CA VAL A 429 7.95 -1.24 22.45
C VAL A 429 7.19 -0.41 21.43
N LEU A 430 7.43 0.91 21.42
CA LEU A 430 6.70 1.89 20.63
C LEU A 430 7.68 2.71 19.80
N TYR A 431 7.46 2.82 18.50
CA TYR A 431 8.19 3.78 17.68
C TYR A 431 7.83 5.21 18.09
N VAL A 432 8.85 6.04 18.27
CA VAL A 432 8.68 7.46 18.61
C VAL A 432 9.74 8.27 17.87
N GLU A 433 9.30 9.25 17.09
CA GLU A 433 10.22 10.27 16.56
C GLU A 433 10.56 11.26 17.71
N TRP A 434 11.79 11.20 18.20
CA TRP A 434 12.21 11.96 19.36
C TRP A 434 13.50 12.75 19.07
N GLN A 435 13.45 14.06 19.25
CA GLN A 435 14.60 14.96 19.04
C GLN A 435 15.29 14.78 17.67
N GLY A 436 14.49 14.64 16.61
CA GLY A 436 14.97 14.46 15.24
C GLY A 436 15.64 13.12 14.97
N LYS A 437 15.33 12.08 15.76
CA LYS A 437 15.79 10.69 15.59
C LYS A 437 14.66 9.72 15.61
N HIS A 438 14.81 8.61 14.90
CA HIS A 438 13.99 7.41 15.08
C HIS A 438 14.39 6.78 16.41
N THR A 439 13.44 6.52 17.29
CA THR A 439 13.69 5.89 18.60
C THR A 439 12.62 4.83 18.86
N VAL A 440 12.94 3.89 19.75
CA VAL A 440 12.00 2.93 20.29
C VAL A 440 11.91 3.14 21.80
N HIS A 441 10.72 3.49 22.28
CA HIS A 441 10.44 3.68 23.70
C HIS A 441 9.89 2.39 24.30
N PHE A 442 10.46 1.98 25.43
CA PHE A 442 10.01 0.83 26.22
C PHE A 442 9.15 1.32 27.36
N PHE A 443 7.92 0.81 27.46
CA PHE A 443 7.01 1.08 28.57
C PHE A 443 6.69 -0.23 29.30
N ASN A 444 6.47 -0.13 30.62
CA ASN A 444 6.00 -1.24 31.44
C ASN A 444 4.57 -1.01 31.88
N SER A 445 3.79 -2.09 31.99
CA SER A 445 2.42 -2.06 32.54
C SER A 445 2.13 -3.31 33.37
N PRO A 446 1.42 -3.20 34.49
CA PRO A 446 0.92 -4.36 35.22
C PRO A 446 -0.35 -4.96 34.58
N ASN A 447 -1.08 -4.23 33.70
CA ASN A 447 -2.47 -4.54 33.36
C ASN A 447 -2.89 -4.10 31.94
N LEU A 448 -1.96 -3.82 31.02
CA LEU A 448 -2.21 -3.34 29.64
C LEU A 448 -2.89 -1.96 29.53
N LYS A 449 -3.22 -1.32 30.64
CA LYS A 449 -3.97 -0.05 30.69
C LYS A 449 -3.13 1.10 31.25
N ASP A 450 -2.28 0.83 32.21
CA ASP A 450 -1.46 1.83 32.90
C ASP A 450 0.01 1.64 32.50
N TRP A 451 0.56 2.55 31.70
CA TRP A 451 1.88 2.45 31.12
C TRP A 451 2.87 3.46 31.69
N THR A 452 4.06 3.02 32.01
CA THR A 452 5.15 3.85 32.54
C THR A 452 6.39 3.68 31.67
N LEU A 453 7.02 4.78 31.23
CA LEU A 453 8.26 4.78 30.46
C LEU A 453 9.39 4.14 31.27
N ALA A 454 10.05 3.14 30.70
CA ALA A 454 11.15 2.40 31.30
C ALA A 454 12.51 2.78 30.70
N SER A 455 12.60 2.83 29.37
CA SER A 455 13.86 3.17 28.67
C SER A 455 13.59 3.60 27.23
N ILE A 456 14.62 4.16 26.60
CA ILE A 456 14.62 4.59 25.21
C ILE A 456 15.82 3.98 24.51
N VAL A 457 15.61 3.38 23.35
CA VAL A 457 16.66 2.93 22.42
C VAL A 457 16.74 3.92 21.27
N ASN A 458 17.91 4.50 21.07
CA ASN A 458 18.14 5.43 19.97
C ASN A 458 18.43 4.67 18.68
N GLY A 459 17.74 5.01 17.63
CA GLY A 459 18.05 4.65 16.25
C GLY A 459 18.81 5.77 15.55
N ASP A 460 18.55 5.92 14.27
CA ASP A 460 19.20 6.91 13.41
C ASP A 460 18.34 8.16 13.22
N ALA A 461 18.93 9.19 12.63
CA ALA A 461 18.20 10.36 12.16
C ALA A 461 17.24 9.99 10.99
N PRO A 462 16.18 10.76 10.74
CA PRO A 462 15.29 10.57 9.60
C PRO A 462 16.07 10.41 8.29
N GLY A 463 15.62 9.45 7.47
CA GLY A 463 16.26 9.10 6.19
C GLY A 463 17.19 7.89 6.22
N SER A 464 17.59 7.37 7.39
CA SER A 464 18.41 6.15 7.48
C SER A 464 17.62 4.84 7.47
N GLY A 465 16.38 4.86 7.96
CA GLY A 465 15.50 3.70 8.06
C GLY A 465 15.69 2.78 9.27
N PHE A 466 16.84 2.84 9.96
CA PHE A 466 17.07 1.98 11.12
C PHE A 466 16.16 2.37 12.29
N LEU A 467 15.42 1.40 12.81
CA LEU A 467 14.36 1.54 13.83
C LEU A 467 13.24 2.53 13.44
N TYR A 468 13.04 2.75 12.14
CA TYR A 468 11.91 3.51 11.66
C TYR A 468 10.68 2.63 11.58
N GLU A 469 9.58 3.00 12.25
CA GLU A 469 8.27 2.32 12.27
C GLU A 469 8.25 0.85 12.70
N CYS A 470 7.09 0.35 13.00
CA CYS A 470 6.73 -1.07 13.18
C CYS A 470 7.77 -1.88 13.96
N PRO A 471 8.18 -1.45 15.18
CA PRO A 471 9.13 -2.22 15.94
C PRO A 471 8.55 -3.58 16.32
N ASP A 472 9.35 -4.65 16.15
CA ASP A 472 9.04 -5.96 16.73
C ASP A 472 10.14 -6.36 17.72
N PHE A 473 9.76 -7.07 18.78
CA PHE A 473 10.68 -7.37 19.88
C PHE A 473 10.43 -8.77 20.45
N PHE A 474 11.45 -9.63 20.40
CA PHE A 474 11.31 -11.03 20.79
C PHE A 474 12.64 -11.69 21.14
N PRO A 475 12.63 -12.74 21.99
CA PRO A 475 13.81 -13.56 22.27
C PRO A 475 13.97 -14.66 21.23
N LEU A 476 15.25 -15.04 20.95
CA LEU A 476 15.61 -16.21 20.15
C LEU A 476 16.83 -16.92 20.75
N PRO A 477 16.80 -18.26 20.86
CA PRO A 477 17.96 -19.05 21.31
C PRO A 477 19.02 -19.13 20.19
N VAL A 478 20.26 -18.84 20.51
CA VAL A 478 21.40 -18.97 19.58
C VAL A 478 21.73 -20.45 19.36
N GLY A 479 21.64 -20.91 18.11
CA GLY A 479 21.86 -22.31 17.76
C GLY A 479 20.85 -23.27 18.41
N GLY A 480 19.65 -22.79 18.73
CA GLY A 480 18.63 -23.58 19.41
C GLY A 480 18.92 -23.88 20.88
N GLN A 481 19.89 -23.22 21.51
CA GLN A 481 20.28 -23.42 22.90
C GLN A 481 19.57 -22.42 23.81
N PRO A 482 18.57 -22.83 24.64
CA PRO A 482 17.75 -21.91 25.45
C PRO A 482 18.59 -21.05 26.44
N GLU A 483 19.70 -21.60 26.96
CA GLU A 483 20.62 -20.91 27.86
C GLU A 483 21.43 -19.78 27.20
N ARG A 484 21.42 -19.73 25.85
CA ARG A 484 22.08 -18.71 25.05
C ARG A 484 21.07 -17.84 24.30
N THR A 485 19.96 -17.50 24.95
CA THR A 485 18.93 -16.66 24.36
C THR A 485 19.39 -15.20 24.25
N LYS A 486 19.18 -14.59 23.08
CA LYS A 486 19.34 -13.16 22.82
C LYS A 486 18.01 -12.55 22.40
N TRP A 487 17.88 -11.26 22.64
CA TRP A 487 16.73 -10.47 22.21
C TRP A 487 17.01 -9.79 20.87
N VAL A 488 16.01 -9.75 20.04
CA VAL A 488 16.02 -9.07 18.73
C VAL A 488 15.07 -7.89 18.79
N LEU A 489 15.53 -6.70 18.40
CA LEU A 489 14.71 -5.52 18.12
C LEU A 489 14.76 -5.25 16.62
N LEU A 490 13.62 -5.41 15.96
CA LEU A 490 13.45 -5.32 14.51
C LEU A 490 12.72 -4.02 14.16
N GLY A 491 13.11 -3.34 13.09
CA GLY A 491 12.39 -2.20 12.48
C GLY A 491 11.66 -2.60 11.19
N ALA A 492 10.83 -1.70 10.66
CA ALA A 492 9.97 -1.97 9.50
C ALA A 492 10.72 -2.41 8.23
N ASN A 493 11.91 -1.86 7.97
CA ASN A 493 12.78 -2.24 6.86
C ASN A 493 13.54 -3.55 7.09
N SER A 494 13.21 -4.29 8.16
CA SER A 494 13.86 -5.50 8.66
C SER A 494 15.33 -5.34 9.11
N GLU A 495 15.89 -4.15 9.21
CA GLU A 495 17.12 -3.96 9.96
C GLU A 495 16.88 -4.21 11.45
N TYR A 496 17.82 -4.87 12.11
CA TYR A 496 17.63 -5.31 13.48
C TYR A 496 18.87 -5.12 14.36
N ALA A 497 18.62 -5.11 15.66
CA ALA A 497 19.64 -5.17 16.71
C ALA A 497 19.50 -6.49 17.49
N ILE A 498 20.63 -7.01 17.96
CA ILE A 498 20.69 -8.17 18.88
C ILE A 498 21.31 -7.73 20.18
N GLY A 499 20.80 -8.21 21.31
CA GLY A 499 21.35 -7.87 22.62
C GLY A 499 20.68 -8.59 23.77
N ASP A 500 20.84 -8.04 24.96
CA ASP A 500 20.22 -8.55 26.19
C ASP A 500 19.10 -7.61 26.65
N PHE A 501 18.05 -8.19 27.22
CA PHE A 501 16.96 -7.43 27.81
C PHE A 501 16.81 -7.77 29.29
N ALA A 502 16.93 -6.77 30.13
CA ALA A 502 16.77 -6.91 31.55
C ALA A 502 16.18 -5.64 32.17
N SER A 503 15.29 -5.81 33.12
CA SER A 503 14.68 -4.72 33.90
C SER A 503 14.04 -3.59 33.06
N GLY A 504 13.49 -3.94 31.89
CA GLY A 504 12.87 -2.98 30.96
C GLY A 504 13.87 -2.20 30.10
N ARG A 505 15.12 -2.65 30.01
CA ARG A 505 16.17 -2.04 29.17
C ARG A 505 16.74 -3.05 28.20
N PHE A 506 16.78 -2.67 26.95
CA PHE A 506 17.46 -3.42 25.90
C PHE A 506 18.87 -2.83 25.69
N LEU A 507 19.89 -3.70 25.79
CA LEU A 507 21.29 -3.36 25.57
C LEU A 507 21.78 -4.14 24.35
N ALA A 508 21.99 -3.44 23.27
CA ALA A 508 22.41 -4.04 22.02
C ALA A 508 23.90 -4.43 22.02
N ASP A 509 24.21 -5.67 21.66
CA ASP A 509 25.59 -6.15 21.36
C ASP A 509 25.98 -5.77 19.93
N ALA A 510 24.99 -5.83 18.99
CA ALA A 510 25.13 -5.47 17.60
C ALA A 510 23.88 -4.76 17.09
N THR A 511 24.07 -3.76 16.24
CA THR A 511 23.01 -2.92 15.68
C THR A 511 23.12 -2.85 14.17
N ARG A 512 22.02 -2.45 13.49
CA ARG A 512 21.94 -2.25 12.04
C ARG A 512 22.27 -3.50 11.22
N LEU A 513 22.02 -4.67 11.82
CA LEU A 513 22.13 -5.93 11.10
C LEU A 513 21.00 -6.00 10.06
N LYS A 514 21.34 -6.44 8.85
CA LYS A 514 20.36 -6.52 7.78
C LYS A 514 19.56 -7.82 7.88
N GLY A 515 18.24 -7.74 7.81
CA GLY A 515 17.32 -8.85 7.70
C GLY A 515 17.27 -9.40 6.27
N HIS A 516 16.18 -9.12 5.54
CA HIS A 516 16.11 -9.51 4.12
C HIS A 516 17.12 -8.77 3.25
N ARG A 517 17.39 -9.31 2.06
CA ARG A 517 18.32 -8.77 1.06
C ARG A 517 17.63 -8.36 -0.24
N GLY A 518 16.32 -8.58 -0.33
CA GLY A 518 15.49 -8.29 -1.49
C GLY A 518 14.83 -6.91 -1.43
N LYS A 519 13.65 -6.84 -2.04
CA LYS A 519 12.81 -5.64 -2.10
C LYS A 519 11.37 -5.98 -1.72
N GLY A 520 10.56 -4.96 -1.43
CA GLY A 520 9.12 -5.10 -1.25
C GLY A 520 8.69 -5.99 -0.08
N PHE A 521 9.52 -6.10 0.94
CA PHE A 521 9.20 -6.74 2.22
C PHE A 521 9.37 -5.67 3.32
N TYR A 522 8.28 -5.35 4.02
CA TYR A 522 8.24 -4.24 4.96
C TYR A 522 7.32 -4.52 6.14
N ALA A 523 7.47 -3.75 7.24
CA ALA A 523 6.59 -3.74 8.41
C ALA A 523 6.30 -5.13 9.01
N ALA A 524 7.28 -6.04 8.96
CA ALA A 524 7.08 -7.42 9.39
C ALA A 524 6.79 -7.53 10.88
N GLN A 525 5.85 -8.43 11.22
CA GLN A 525 5.45 -8.68 12.61
C GLN A 525 5.51 -10.18 12.94
N SER A 526 6.06 -10.51 14.11
CA SER A 526 6.07 -11.87 14.62
C SER A 526 4.77 -12.19 15.37
N PHE A 527 4.32 -13.45 15.24
CA PHE A 527 3.16 -13.96 15.96
C PHE A 527 3.46 -14.12 17.46
N SER A 528 2.56 -13.64 18.29
CA SER A 528 2.56 -13.87 19.74
C SER A 528 1.90 -15.21 20.08
N ASP A 529 2.26 -15.78 21.22
CA ASP A 529 1.60 -16.97 21.83
C ASP A 529 1.62 -18.24 20.92
N VAL A 530 2.57 -18.34 19.99
CA VAL A 530 2.70 -19.50 19.09
C VAL A 530 3.09 -20.74 19.87
N PRO A 531 2.44 -21.90 19.62
CA PRO A 531 2.82 -23.18 20.22
C PRO A 531 4.27 -23.55 19.90
N ASP A 532 4.85 -24.44 20.75
CA ASP A 532 6.18 -25.02 20.58
C ASP A 532 7.33 -23.98 20.56
N SER A 533 7.10 -22.79 21.10
CA SER A 533 8.08 -21.70 21.19
C SER A 533 8.67 -21.26 19.84
N ARG A 534 8.03 -21.58 18.73
CA ARG A 534 8.41 -21.10 17.40
C ARG A 534 8.25 -19.61 17.30
N ARG A 535 9.17 -18.94 16.62
CA ARG A 535 9.03 -17.52 16.27
C ARG A 535 8.71 -17.40 14.79
N ILE A 536 7.46 -17.08 14.48
CA ILE A 536 6.95 -16.96 13.12
C ILE A 536 6.73 -15.51 12.79
N LEU A 537 7.26 -15.06 11.66
CA LEU A 537 7.20 -13.69 11.15
C LEU A 537 6.40 -13.68 9.84
N ILE A 538 5.65 -12.62 9.59
CA ILE A 538 5.04 -12.32 8.30
C ILE A 538 5.25 -10.83 8.00
N GLY A 539 5.44 -10.44 6.73
CA GLY A 539 5.66 -9.05 6.36
C GLY A 539 4.72 -8.58 5.25
N TRP A 540 4.56 -7.29 5.11
CA TRP A 540 3.90 -6.69 3.97
C TRP A 540 4.71 -6.98 2.70
N TRP A 541 4.08 -7.65 1.74
CA TRP A 541 4.60 -7.99 0.42
C TRP A 541 4.05 -6.97 -0.58
N GLN A 542 4.90 -6.05 -1.00
CA GLN A 542 4.54 -4.90 -1.81
C GLN A 542 4.35 -5.28 -3.28
N THR A 543 3.19 -5.83 -3.61
CA THR A 543 2.79 -6.17 -4.97
C THR A 543 1.82 -5.14 -5.52
N GLU A 544 1.89 -4.84 -6.81
CA GLU A 544 0.91 -4.01 -7.49
C GLU A 544 0.07 -4.85 -8.45
N THR A 545 -1.24 -4.82 -8.26
CA THR A 545 -2.19 -5.64 -9.00
C THR A 545 -3.14 -4.79 -9.84
N SER A 546 -2.59 -3.88 -10.67
CA SER A 546 -3.35 -2.95 -11.51
C SER A 546 -4.50 -3.63 -12.26
N GLY A 547 -5.70 -3.05 -12.18
CA GLY A 547 -6.93 -3.58 -12.77
C GLY A 547 -7.65 -4.64 -11.92
N MET A 548 -7.12 -5.02 -10.75
CA MET A 548 -7.78 -5.95 -9.83
C MET A 548 -8.57 -5.22 -8.74
N PRO A 549 -9.57 -5.86 -8.12
CA PRO A 549 -10.37 -5.26 -7.04
C PRO A 549 -9.67 -5.32 -5.68
N PHE A 550 -8.40 -5.69 -5.64
CA PHE A 550 -7.55 -5.74 -4.45
C PHE A 550 -6.14 -5.30 -4.82
N ASN A 551 -5.34 -4.91 -3.82
CA ASN A 551 -3.93 -4.57 -4.02
C ASN A 551 -3.11 -4.94 -2.80
N GLN A 552 -1.83 -5.31 -3.05
CA GLN A 552 -0.87 -5.76 -2.06
C GLN A 552 -1.15 -7.15 -1.50
N SER A 553 -0.17 -7.70 -0.77
CA SER A 553 -0.22 -9.06 -0.22
C SER A 553 0.61 -9.14 1.07
N MET A 554 0.63 -10.31 1.71
CA MET A 554 1.59 -10.69 2.75
C MET A 554 2.63 -11.65 2.18
N SER A 555 3.87 -11.60 2.71
CA SER A 555 4.91 -12.58 2.42
C SER A 555 4.52 -13.99 2.87
N LEU A 556 5.33 -14.98 2.52
CA LEU A 556 5.24 -16.28 3.20
C LEU A 556 5.47 -16.10 4.71
N PRO A 557 4.79 -16.87 5.56
CA PRO A 557 5.16 -16.97 6.97
C PRO A 557 6.55 -17.64 7.11
N LEU A 558 7.40 -17.00 7.91
CA LEU A 558 8.81 -17.35 8.06
C LEU A 558 9.11 -17.77 9.50
N GLU A 559 9.73 -18.90 9.70
CA GLU A 559 10.27 -19.29 11.00
C GLU A 559 11.65 -18.66 11.19
N LEU A 560 11.82 -17.95 12.30
CA LEU A 560 13.05 -17.26 12.65
C LEU A 560 13.90 -18.08 13.59
N GLY A 561 15.22 -17.99 13.41
CA GLY A 561 16.25 -18.53 14.31
C GLY A 561 17.41 -17.58 14.47
N LEU A 562 18.33 -17.91 15.41
CA LEU A 562 19.65 -17.31 15.50
C LEU A 562 20.71 -18.38 15.37
N ILE A 563 21.68 -18.18 14.51
CA ILE A 563 22.87 -19.04 14.42
C ILE A 563 24.13 -18.25 14.73
N GLN A 564 25.13 -18.93 15.30
CA GLN A 564 26.44 -18.35 15.51
C GLN A 564 27.21 -18.28 14.18
N THR A 565 27.73 -17.12 13.84
CA THR A 565 28.68 -16.92 12.73
C THR A 565 29.99 -16.35 13.28
N ASP A 566 31.01 -16.23 12.43
CA ASP A 566 32.30 -15.62 12.81
C ASP A 566 32.15 -14.15 13.26
N ASP A 567 31.15 -13.46 12.73
CA ASP A 567 30.83 -12.07 13.09
C ASP A 567 29.83 -11.94 14.25
N GLY A 568 29.54 -13.04 14.96
CA GLY A 568 28.55 -13.09 16.04
C GLY A 568 27.19 -13.68 15.60
N PRO A 569 26.18 -13.65 16.47
CA PRO A 569 24.85 -14.20 16.14
C PRO A 569 24.19 -13.47 14.97
N ARG A 570 23.55 -14.23 14.08
CA ARG A 570 22.78 -13.69 12.94
C ARG A 570 21.42 -14.35 12.87
N MET A 571 20.40 -13.57 12.51
CA MET A 571 19.03 -14.07 12.32
C MET A 571 18.94 -14.87 11.03
N THR A 572 18.18 -15.97 11.07
CA THR A 572 17.87 -16.79 9.92
C THR A 572 16.38 -16.78 9.63
N TYR A 573 16.05 -16.90 8.36
CA TYR A 573 14.70 -16.94 7.82
C TYR A 573 14.47 -18.28 7.12
N THR A 574 13.49 -19.04 7.56
CA THR A 574 13.15 -20.33 6.97
C THR A 574 11.65 -20.36 6.66
N PRO A 575 11.24 -20.76 5.44
CA PRO A 575 9.83 -20.96 5.17
C PRO A 575 9.24 -21.98 6.15
N ILE A 576 8.03 -21.72 6.64
CA ILE A 576 7.38 -22.64 7.58
C ILE A 576 7.11 -24.00 6.93
N LYS A 577 7.21 -25.07 7.72
CA LYS A 577 7.00 -26.46 7.23
C LYS A 577 5.57 -26.70 6.71
N GLU A 578 4.60 -25.96 7.18
CA GLU A 578 3.19 -26.06 6.80
C GLU A 578 2.94 -25.77 5.31
N LEU A 579 3.83 -25.04 4.64
CA LEU A 579 3.80 -24.84 3.19
C LEU A 579 3.91 -26.13 2.39
N GLU A 580 4.47 -27.21 2.96
CA GLU A 580 4.53 -28.52 2.34
C GLU A 580 3.14 -29.11 2.03
N LYS A 581 2.08 -28.63 2.70
CA LYS A 581 0.70 -29.02 2.41
C LYS A 581 0.24 -28.57 1.02
N LEU A 582 0.91 -27.61 0.43
CA LEU A 582 0.62 -27.13 -0.93
C LEU A 582 1.22 -28.02 -2.01
N ARG A 583 2.14 -28.93 -1.69
CA ARG A 583 2.80 -29.81 -2.67
C ARG A 583 1.79 -30.73 -3.32
N ALA A 584 1.72 -30.66 -4.66
CA ALA A 584 0.83 -31.49 -5.48
C ALA A 584 1.58 -32.59 -6.20
N ARG A 585 2.73 -32.28 -6.81
CA ARG A 585 3.57 -33.23 -7.54
C ARG A 585 5.04 -32.93 -7.25
N LYS A 586 5.82 -34.01 -7.10
CA LYS A 586 7.27 -33.91 -6.88
C LYS A 586 8.02 -34.46 -8.10
N HIS A 587 9.04 -33.71 -8.53
CA HIS A 587 10.06 -34.15 -9.46
C HIS A 587 11.39 -34.19 -8.72
N THR A 588 11.98 -35.38 -8.59
CA THR A 588 13.30 -35.57 -7.99
C THR A 588 14.29 -35.85 -9.11
N LEU A 589 15.28 -34.99 -9.29
CA LEU A 589 16.30 -35.19 -10.32
C LEU A 589 17.55 -35.87 -9.79
N GLY A 590 17.64 -36.05 -8.46
CA GLY A 590 18.75 -36.79 -7.82
C GLY A 590 20.10 -36.06 -7.95
N GLU A 591 21.17 -36.87 -7.85
CA GLU A 591 22.53 -36.37 -8.01
C GLU A 591 22.88 -36.24 -9.50
N LEU A 592 23.40 -35.09 -9.92
CA LEU A 592 23.88 -34.84 -11.28
C LEU A 592 25.11 -33.93 -11.29
N SER A 593 25.93 -34.12 -12.30
CA SER A 593 27.04 -33.24 -12.61
C SER A 593 26.62 -32.33 -13.78
N LEU A 594 26.76 -31.03 -13.61
CA LEU A 594 26.44 -30.04 -14.63
C LEU A 594 27.70 -29.30 -15.05
N LYS A 595 27.92 -29.17 -16.33
CA LYS A 595 28.97 -28.37 -16.95
C LYS A 595 28.39 -27.47 -18.06
N GLN A 596 29.16 -26.52 -18.46
CA GLN A 596 28.76 -25.64 -19.56
C GLN A 596 28.36 -26.42 -20.82
N GLY A 597 27.17 -26.14 -21.34
CA GLY A 597 26.65 -26.76 -22.58
C GLY A 597 25.87 -28.06 -22.37
N ASP A 598 25.73 -28.55 -21.16
CA ASP A 598 24.84 -29.66 -20.86
C ASP A 598 23.37 -29.30 -21.11
N SER A 599 22.54 -30.30 -21.35
CA SER A 599 21.10 -30.14 -21.51
C SER A 599 20.45 -29.64 -20.20
N ASN A 600 19.44 -28.79 -20.33
CA ASN A 600 18.70 -28.27 -19.20
C ASN A 600 17.95 -29.40 -18.43
N PRO A 601 18.28 -29.69 -17.18
CA PRO A 601 17.64 -30.79 -16.44
C PRO A 601 16.17 -30.47 -16.08
N LEU A 602 15.74 -29.21 -16.14
CA LEU A 602 14.38 -28.77 -15.82
C LEU A 602 13.49 -28.67 -17.06
N GLU A 603 13.97 -29.00 -18.26
CA GLU A 603 13.28 -28.72 -19.52
C GLU A 603 11.88 -29.34 -19.63
N SER A 604 11.66 -30.50 -19.01
CA SER A 604 10.36 -31.16 -19.05
C SER A 604 9.33 -30.67 -18.02
N ILE A 605 9.74 -29.82 -17.07
CA ILE A 605 8.89 -29.35 -15.99
C ILE A 605 8.24 -28.04 -16.40
N ARG A 606 6.93 -27.97 -16.24
CA ARG A 606 6.11 -26.77 -16.53
C ARG A 606 5.13 -26.58 -15.40
N SER A 607 5.25 -25.49 -14.65
CA SER A 607 4.31 -25.15 -13.61
C SER A 607 4.28 -23.65 -13.35
N GLU A 608 3.14 -23.18 -12.92
CA GLU A 608 2.93 -21.78 -12.51
C GLU A 608 3.45 -21.53 -11.08
N LEU A 609 3.24 -22.50 -10.19
CA LEU A 609 3.53 -22.42 -8.77
C LEU A 609 4.56 -23.46 -8.39
N LEU A 610 5.63 -23.05 -7.77
CA LEU A 610 6.76 -23.93 -7.51
C LEU A 610 7.37 -23.74 -6.12
N GLU A 611 7.82 -24.85 -5.56
CA GLU A 611 8.87 -24.89 -4.55
C GLU A 611 10.05 -25.69 -5.15
N ILE A 612 11.24 -25.08 -5.15
CA ILE A 612 12.48 -25.75 -5.58
C ILE A 612 13.41 -25.83 -4.39
N ARG A 613 13.91 -27.03 -4.10
CA ARG A 613 14.94 -27.27 -3.08
C ARG A 613 16.16 -27.88 -3.75
N THR A 614 17.33 -27.29 -3.51
CA THR A 614 18.57 -27.78 -4.09
C THR A 614 19.74 -27.65 -3.13
N GLU A 615 20.66 -28.62 -3.23
CA GLU A 615 21.97 -28.62 -2.60
C GLU A 615 23.04 -28.83 -3.69
N ILE A 616 23.98 -27.89 -3.81
CA ILE A 616 24.97 -27.83 -4.88
C ILE A 616 26.38 -27.66 -4.29
N GLU A 617 27.31 -28.48 -4.70
CA GLU A 617 28.74 -28.25 -4.57
C GLU A 617 29.19 -27.50 -5.82
N PRO A 618 29.59 -26.22 -5.72
CA PRO A 618 29.88 -25.40 -6.90
C PRO A 618 31.07 -25.87 -7.73
N GLY A 619 32.00 -26.66 -7.13
CA GLY A 619 33.21 -27.10 -7.81
C GLY A 619 34.06 -25.94 -8.34
N ASP A 620 34.41 -26.00 -9.65
CA ASP A 620 35.11 -24.92 -10.35
C ASP A 620 34.20 -24.03 -11.22
N ALA A 621 32.89 -24.19 -11.09
CA ALA A 621 31.92 -23.38 -11.78
C ALA A 621 32.13 -21.89 -11.45
N LYS A 622 32.03 -21.01 -12.47
CA LYS A 622 32.10 -19.56 -12.26
C LYS A 622 30.73 -18.98 -11.98
N GLN A 623 29.67 -19.60 -12.45
CA GLN A 623 28.32 -19.16 -12.23
C GLN A 623 27.34 -20.33 -12.35
N ILE A 624 26.37 -20.38 -11.42
CA ILE A 624 25.22 -21.27 -11.46
C ILE A 624 24.01 -20.42 -11.72
N VAL A 625 23.21 -20.75 -12.73
CA VAL A 625 22.10 -19.93 -13.20
C VAL A 625 20.81 -20.72 -13.21
N MET A 626 19.79 -20.23 -12.54
CA MET A 626 18.40 -20.67 -12.71
C MET A 626 17.61 -19.55 -13.38
N ASN A 627 16.88 -19.86 -14.44
CA ASN A 627 15.84 -19.00 -14.97
C ASN A 627 14.49 -19.68 -14.73
N LEU A 628 13.68 -19.07 -13.88
CA LEU A 628 12.39 -19.60 -13.47
C LEU A 628 11.29 -18.67 -13.95
N ARG A 629 10.67 -18.96 -15.10
CA ARG A 629 9.62 -18.14 -15.70
C ARG A 629 10.08 -16.67 -15.92
N ASP A 630 11.25 -16.48 -16.51
CA ASP A 630 11.98 -15.23 -16.72
C ASP A 630 12.59 -14.58 -15.46
N VAL A 631 12.45 -15.17 -14.30
CA VAL A 631 13.19 -14.73 -13.10
C VAL A 631 14.60 -15.33 -13.12
N MET A 632 15.59 -14.47 -13.27
CA MET A 632 17.00 -14.86 -13.21
C MET A 632 17.46 -14.94 -11.76
N ILE A 633 17.95 -16.12 -11.37
CA ILE A 633 18.62 -16.39 -10.10
C ILE A 633 20.03 -16.86 -10.45
N GLU A 634 21.03 -16.10 -10.05
CA GLU A 634 22.43 -16.34 -10.41
C GLU A 634 23.27 -16.43 -9.13
N TYR A 635 24.10 -17.41 -9.03
CA TYR A 635 25.04 -17.57 -7.93
C TYR A 635 26.49 -17.54 -8.44
N ASP A 636 27.30 -16.65 -7.86
CA ASP A 636 28.75 -16.56 -8.07
C ASP A 636 29.44 -17.26 -6.90
N PRO A 637 30.03 -18.45 -7.10
CA PRO A 637 30.71 -19.19 -6.03
C PRO A 637 32.00 -18.54 -5.52
N ILE A 638 32.66 -17.71 -6.35
CA ILE A 638 33.91 -17.04 -5.98
C ILE A 638 33.60 -15.89 -5.03
N GLN A 639 32.60 -15.08 -5.37
CA GLN A 639 32.16 -13.95 -4.53
C GLN A 639 31.21 -14.40 -3.41
N GLN A 640 30.70 -15.63 -3.47
CA GLN A 640 29.65 -16.16 -2.63
C GLN A 640 28.44 -15.18 -2.58
N GLU A 641 28.03 -14.75 -3.77
CA GLU A 641 26.98 -13.77 -3.98
C GLU A 641 25.84 -14.38 -4.80
N LEU A 642 24.61 -14.19 -4.30
CA LEU A 642 23.37 -14.54 -4.97
C LEU A 642 22.77 -13.27 -5.59
N SER A 643 22.36 -13.36 -6.85
CA SER A 643 21.58 -12.33 -7.55
C SER A 643 20.18 -12.88 -7.88
N VAL A 644 19.14 -12.20 -7.47
CA VAL A 644 17.74 -12.55 -7.80
C VAL A 644 17.12 -11.37 -8.55
N ALA A 645 16.77 -11.54 -9.80
CA ALA A 645 16.27 -10.48 -10.68
C ALA A 645 17.13 -9.19 -10.60
N GLY A 646 18.46 -9.35 -10.56
CA GLY A 646 19.44 -8.27 -10.46
C GLY A 646 19.69 -7.71 -9.04
N GLN A 647 18.91 -8.14 -8.04
CA GLN A 647 19.15 -7.80 -6.64
C GLN A 647 20.22 -8.72 -6.04
N ARG A 648 21.35 -8.15 -5.61
CA ARG A 648 22.51 -8.90 -5.10
C ARG A 648 22.51 -9.03 -3.59
N ALA A 649 22.95 -10.21 -3.10
CA ALA A 649 22.99 -10.55 -1.70
C ALA A 649 24.18 -11.49 -1.40
N SER A 650 24.87 -11.26 -0.29
CA SER A 650 25.85 -12.23 0.21
C SER A 650 25.13 -13.54 0.58
N ALA A 651 25.62 -14.66 0.04
CA ALA A 651 25.12 -16.00 0.29
C ALA A 651 26.29 -16.97 0.47
N PRO A 652 26.93 -16.96 1.66
CA PRO A 652 28.09 -17.78 1.91
C PRO A 652 27.78 -19.28 1.81
N LEU A 653 28.73 -20.04 1.28
CA LEU A 653 28.66 -21.49 1.30
C LEU A 653 28.69 -22.01 2.74
N ARG A 654 27.87 -23.01 3.01
CA ARG A 654 27.86 -23.72 4.30
C ARG A 654 28.36 -25.15 4.05
N ASP A 655 29.44 -25.54 4.74
CA ASP A 655 30.14 -26.83 4.54
C ASP A 655 30.53 -27.05 3.07
N GLY A 656 30.95 -25.96 2.38
CA GLY A 656 31.32 -26.03 0.95
C GLY A 656 30.14 -26.12 -0.03
N LYS A 657 28.91 -25.97 0.43
CA LYS A 657 27.68 -26.20 -0.35
C LYS A 657 26.80 -24.96 -0.38
N LEU A 658 26.12 -24.78 -1.50
CA LEU A 658 24.98 -23.87 -1.64
C LEU A 658 23.70 -24.68 -1.39
N ARG A 659 23.01 -24.40 -0.29
CA ARG A 659 21.64 -24.87 -0.06
C ARG A 659 20.69 -23.75 -0.36
N MET A 660 19.72 -24.00 -1.23
CA MET A 660 18.77 -22.98 -1.65
C MET A 660 17.35 -23.54 -1.72
N THR A 661 16.38 -22.75 -1.23
CA THR A 661 14.94 -23.00 -1.40
C THR A 661 14.35 -21.81 -2.12
N VAL A 662 13.51 -22.03 -3.13
CA VAL A 662 12.85 -21.02 -3.92
C VAL A 662 11.35 -21.30 -3.93
N TYR A 663 10.56 -20.30 -3.57
CA TYR A 663 9.10 -20.30 -3.77
C TYR A 663 8.74 -19.32 -4.87
N LEU A 664 7.93 -19.76 -5.82
CA LEU A 664 7.52 -18.98 -6.99
C LEU A 664 5.99 -18.95 -7.08
N ASP A 665 5.42 -17.75 -6.98
CA ASP A 665 3.98 -17.46 -7.12
C ASP A 665 3.75 -16.51 -8.31
N ARG A 666 2.51 -16.19 -8.62
CA ARG A 666 2.11 -15.17 -9.60
C ARG A 666 2.65 -13.78 -9.26
N THR A 667 2.84 -13.50 -7.98
CA THR A 667 3.18 -12.19 -7.43
C THR A 667 4.66 -12.04 -7.09
N GLY A 668 5.52 -12.98 -7.47
CA GLY A 668 6.96 -12.89 -7.29
C GLY A 668 7.64 -14.15 -6.81
N VAL A 669 8.84 -13.98 -6.31
CA VAL A 669 9.71 -15.07 -5.84
C VAL A 669 10.28 -14.75 -4.47
N GLU A 670 10.35 -15.75 -3.60
CA GLU A 670 11.06 -15.70 -2.34
C GLU A 670 12.19 -16.75 -2.36
N VAL A 671 13.45 -16.30 -2.19
CA VAL A 671 14.64 -17.14 -2.25
C VAL A 671 15.32 -17.18 -0.89
N PHE A 672 15.60 -18.38 -0.43
CA PHE A 672 16.27 -18.66 0.84
C PHE A 672 17.56 -19.43 0.54
N ALA A 673 18.69 -18.92 1.05
CA ALA A 673 19.99 -19.57 0.87
C ALA A 673 20.83 -19.52 2.15
N SER A 674 21.95 -20.28 2.16
CA SER A 674 22.92 -20.28 3.25
C SER A 674 22.31 -20.60 4.62
N ASP A 675 21.47 -21.66 4.67
CA ASP A 675 20.74 -22.11 5.87
C ASP A 675 19.90 -20.98 6.50
N GLY A 676 19.29 -20.12 5.64
CA GLY A 676 18.41 -19.04 6.06
C GLY A 676 19.09 -17.70 6.36
N LEU A 677 20.41 -17.62 6.30
CA LEU A 677 21.15 -16.36 6.46
C LEU A 677 20.89 -15.36 5.31
N CYS A 678 20.54 -15.87 4.14
CA CYS A 678 20.23 -15.08 2.97
C CYS A 678 18.76 -15.29 2.58
N TYR A 679 17.95 -14.27 2.80
CA TYR A 679 16.55 -14.21 2.37
C TYR A 679 16.38 -13.06 1.37
N VAL A 680 15.91 -13.39 0.16
CA VAL A 680 15.74 -12.43 -0.94
C VAL A 680 14.29 -12.48 -1.44
N PRO A 681 13.39 -11.69 -0.84
CA PRO A 681 12.04 -11.48 -1.36
C PRO A 681 12.07 -10.55 -2.57
N MET A 682 11.32 -10.88 -3.63
CA MET A 682 11.23 -10.09 -4.86
C MET A 682 9.78 -10.13 -5.39
N PRO A 683 8.91 -9.20 -4.95
CA PRO A 683 7.56 -9.09 -5.47
C PRO A 683 7.56 -8.48 -6.88
N PHE A 684 6.86 -9.09 -7.81
CA PHE A 684 6.54 -8.58 -9.16
C PHE A 684 5.51 -9.47 -9.83
N GLN A 685 4.82 -8.94 -10.84
CA GLN A 685 3.84 -9.73 -11.60
C GLN A 685 4.55 -10.65 -12.59
N MET A 686 4.29 -11.94 -12.47
CA MET A 686 4.81 -12.96 -13.39
C MET A 686 4.03 -12.98 -14.69
N ASN A 687 4.71 -13.28 -15.80
CA ASN A 687 4.05 -13.59 -17.07
C ASN A 687 3.32 -14.94 -16.96
N PRO A 688 1.99 -15.02 -17.03
CA PRO A 688 1.25 -16.26 -16.87
C PRO A 688 1.52 -17.27 -18.00
N GLU A 689 1.86 -16.80 -19.19
CA GLU A 689 2.14 -17.65 -20.36
C GLU A 689 3.51 -18.34 -20.31
N ASN A 690 4.44 -17.81 -19.50
CA ASN A 690 5.76 -18.41 -19.36
C ASN A 690 5.82 -19.35 -18.15
N THR A 691 5.89 -20.65 -18.42
CA THR A 691 6.07 -21.71 -17.42
C THR A 691 7.41 -22.44 -17.56
N LYS A 692 8.34 -21.92 -18.37
CA LYS A 692 9.65 -22.56 -18.63
C LYS A 692 10.57 -22.40 -17.42
N LEU A 693 11.30 -23.47 -17.15
CA LEU A 693 12.31 -23.52 -16.10
C LEU A 693 13.65 -23.92 -16.73
N PHE A 694 14.72 -23.33 -16.23
CA PHE A 694 16.05 -23.56 -16.77
C PHE A 694 17.09 -23.58 -15.64
N LEU A 695 18.04 -24.50 -15.71
CA LEU A 695 19.22 -24.59 -14.84
C LEU A 695 20.46 -24.88 -15.68
N GLU A 696 21.49 -24.05 -15.55
CA GLU A 696 22.78 -24.23 -16.20
C GLU A 696 23.96 -23.86 -15.31
N VAL A 697 25.13 -24.34 -15.70
CA VAL A 697 26.43 -23.90 -15.20
C VAL A 697 27.15 -23.16 -16.31
N ARG A 698 27.71 -21.99 -15.98
CA ARG A 698 28.55 -21.20 -16.89
C ARG A 698 30.00 -21.27 -16.43
N GLN A 699 30.85 -21.73 -17.33
CA GLN A 699 32.28 -21.98 -17.11
C GLN A 699 32.56 -22.90 -15.91
N GLY A 700 33.24 -24.05 -16.19
CA GLY A 700 33.54 -25.07 -15.20
C GLY A 700 32.39 -26.05 -15.03
N GLN A 701 32.37 -26.72 -13.86
CA GLN A 701 31.36 -27.71 -13.51
C GLN A 701 30.94 -27.60 -12.05
N ALA A 702 29.71 -27.95 -11.76
CA ALA A 702 29.17 -28.08 -10.42
C ALA A 702 28.53 -29.47 -10.22
N LYS A 703 28.50 -29.92 -8.97
CA LYS A 703 27.81 -31.16 -8.60
C LYS A 703 26.53 -30.77 -7.85
N VAL A 704 25.40 -31.09 -8.45
CA VAL A 704 24.09 -30.99 -7.78
C VAL A 704 23.91 -32.26 -6.97
N LEU A 705 23.88 -32.17 -5.65
CA LEU A 705 23.71 -33.29 -4.74
C LEU A 705 22.24 -33.70 -4.61
N SER A 706 21.37 -32.70 -4.67
CA SER A 706 19.91 -32.88 -4.70
C SER A 706 19.22 -31.74 -5.43
N LEU A 707 18.18 -32.09 -6.17
CA LEU A 707 17.29 -31.11 -6.83
C LEU A 707 15.86 -31.66 -6.82
N ASP A 708 15.05 -31.12 -5.96
CA ASP A 708 13.65 -31.44 -5.84
C ASP A 708 12.83 -30.24 -6.32
N VAL A 709 11.92 -30.45 -7.26
CA VAL A 709 10.95 -29.47 -7.74
C VAL A 709 9.56 -29.95 -7.37
N HIS A 710 8.88 -29.17 -6.55
CA HIS A 710 7.49 -29.42 -6.18
C HIS A 710 6.58 -28.45 -6.94
N GLU A 711 5.63 -29.00 -7.70
CA GLU A 711 4.50 -28.24 -8.20
C GLU A 711 3.56 -27.99 -7.03
N LEU A 712 3.15 -26.75 -6.85
CA LEU A 712 2.27 -26.35 -5.76
C LEU A 712 0.83 -26.14 -6.26
N ARG A 713 -0.12 -26.28 -5.33
CA ARG A 713 -1.52 -25.90 -5.53
C ARG A 713 -1.83 -24.59 -4.85
N SER A 714 -2.92 -23.95 -5.26
CA SER A 714 -3.44 -22.75 -4.60
C SER A 714 -3.88 -23.03 -3.16
N ALA A 715 -3.59 -22.11 -2.25
CA ALA A 715 -4.15 -22.09 -0.90
C ALA A 715 -5.64 -21.68 -0.86
N TRP A 716 -6.17 -21.16 -1.97
CA TRP A 716 -7.55 -20.68 -2.08
C TRP A 716 -8.54 -21.71 -2.66
N ILE A 717 -8.06 -22.77 -3.30
CA ILE A 717 -8.90 -23.78 -3.97
C ILE A 717 -9.42 -24.78 -2.95
N GLY A 718 -10.73 -24.90 -2.87
CA GLY A 718 -11.45 -25.80 -1.98
C GLY A 718 -12.41 -25.07 -1.04
N LYS A 719 -12.58 -23.76 -1.24
CA LYS A 719 -13.60 -22.94 -0.56
C LYS A 719 -14.77 -22.63 -1.50
#